data_e01ea70420a6813705cb77958cb93773
#
_entry.id   e01ea70420a6813705cb77958cb93773
#
_cell.length_a   1.000
_cell.length_b   1.000
_cell.length_c   1.000
_cell.angle_alpha   90.00
_cell.angle_beta   90.00
_cell.angle_gamma   90.00
#
_symmetry.space_group_name_H-M   'P 1'
#
loop_
_entity.id
_entity.type
_entity.pdbx_description
1 polymer ?
#
loop_
_entity_poly.entity_id
_entity_poly.type
_entity_poly.pdbx_seq_one_letter_code
_entity_poly.pdbx_strand_id
1 'polypeptide(L)'
;MKRIYLKRILSISLATVMALNMAACGCGKKSNTSSTADEEAGHDATAFVFKETAINLGEGVDLASISALGSYGDKVYALYNSVGDDGSNQSTLYTFDKDGSNVTPISLPMKDNLSVSNVAVASDGSIYTVETQFAGMGGGFDFSSDDGGMSGDMGGIIEGGDIEIDTDSSDSDSVDDDIDQYSGEDGDVEVTDAEDTSDAKDATSDSESTDADAATTESADGTGDAATEGDGTTTEESADNYIDISNEEVLGGDTAESDVYYMVKHDSTGAEVWRNQLDTSSDSYFYINSFLLADDSTLLTADSKGMHKYNTEDGSLAGDFEASDVLDSEYGGSVMLYKLGNGNFGAMNAATAEFYKVDVNAGTLTAVEGSDNPFYDYTFYSGAGSHDFFAVGSEGIYTYNMGDANVSMILNFVDSDINTYGLSNLAAISDEEMVALIPSDDSGYTLSYLTKVDPKAVGEKQQITLGCNYIDYKVRAQIISFNKKNDKYRIVINDYSKYDSDDDYSGGANRLNTDIVSGNAPDILVLDADMPVDSYISKGLFEDMTDYFNNDEELSKIKFMDHVMEAFKTDGKMYKIIPSFYVETVVAPKKDVGDDYTWTIDELEKIVKEKNIEHKNIFGPLARDEVFEMALSLSGSQYIDWTTLTCSYNSEAFIHLLEFVNEFPEELEEDDYYNDTSAYWRQGLSLGDRFYLNGFSDYNYEKKGTFGEDITTVGFPSDNGSGSALYPNLQLTMSSSSKVKDGCWEFMRYFLTDDFQKTIDDSWPVSMNMIDKLSADAKKKPTYVDENGKEVEYDDTWYIGETEIIINPMTDDEINEVINFLNSIDQVGNANEEVTNIIYEEASAYFSGQKTAEEVADIIQSRVQIYVNEIS
;
A
#
# COMPACT_ATOMS: atom_id res chain seq x y z
N MET A 1 -2.20 23.14 -6.58
CA MET A 1 -1.99 23.73 -5.25
C MET A 1 -2.77 25.05 -5.02
N LYS A 2 -2.57 26.16 -5.73
CA LYS A 2 -3.33 27.44 -5.46
C LYS A 2 -4.88 27.36 -5.49
N ARG A 3 -5.48 26.40 -6.17
CA ARG A 3 -6.94 26.22 -6.20
C ARG A 3 -7.50 25.42 -5.02
N ILE A 4 -6.68 24.58 -4.39
CA ILE A 4 -7.05 23.76 -3.22
C ILE A 4 -7.05 24.64 -1.98
N TYR A 5 -6.05 25.51 -1.81
CA TYR A 5 -5.96 26.45 -0.69
C TYR A 5 -7.15 27.43 -0.61
N LEU A 6 -7.62 27.92 -1.74
CA LEU A 6 -8.72 28.90 -1.75
C LEU A 6 -10.09 28.26 -1.39
N LYS A 7 -10.27 26.96 -1.62
CA LYS A 7 -11.50 26.24 -1.22
C LYS A 7 -11.53 25.92 0.27
N ARG A 8 -10.37 25.60 0.90
CA ARG A 8 -10.27 25.32 2.35
C ARG A 8 -10.54 26.56 3.22
N ILE A 9 -10.09 27.74 2.82
CA ILE A 9 -10.37 29.01 3.54
C ILE A 9 -11.87 29.36 3.54
N LEU A 10 -12.64 28.94 2.52
CA LEU A 10 -14.08 29.19 2.48
C LEU A 10 -14.88 28.26 3.41
N SER A 11 -14.37 27.08 3.72
CA SER A 11 -15.03 26.08 4.59
C SER A 11 -14.90 26.47 6.07
N ILE A 12 -13.76 26.98 6.49
CA ILE A 12 -13.48 27.39 7.89
C ILE A 12 -14.31 28.61 8.29
N SER A 13 -14.50 29.58 7.38
CA SER A 13 -15.34 30.75 7.64
C SER A 13 -16.84 30.42 7.75
N LEU A 14 -17.29 29.27 7.22
CA LEU A 14 -18.68 28.85 7.31
C LEU A 14 -18.98 28.12 8.64
N ALA A 15 -18.02 27.39 9.20
CA ALA A 15 -18.16 26.72 10.49
C ALA A 15 -18.24 27.69 11.67
N THR A 16 -17.46 28.79 11.64
CA THR A 16 -17.47 29.81 12.68
C THR A 16 -18.77 30.63 12.69
N VAL A 17 -19.43 30.78 11.53
CA VAL A 17 -20.74 31.48 11.43
C VAL A 17 -21.89 30.57 11.93
N MET A 18 -21.76 29.24 11.82
CA MET A 18 -22.80 28.31 12.36
C MET A 18 -22.76 28.17 13.88
N ALA A 19 -21.60 28.22 14.50
CA ALA A 19 -21.46 28.13 15.97
C ALA A 19 -22.07 29.34 16.71
N LEU A 20 -22.07 30.54 16.08
CA LEU A 20 -22.65 31.77 16.64
C LEU A 20 -24.18 31.87 16.49
N ASN A 21 -24.82 31.02 15.68
CA ASN A 21 -26.28 31.03 15.47
C ASN A 21 -27.05 30.03 16.34
N MET A 22 -26.42 29.15 17.07
CA MET A 22 -27.10 28.17 17.95
C MET A 22 -27.36 28.67 19.37
N ALA A 23 -26.85 29.83 19.75
CA ALA A 23 -27.05 30.40 21.10
C ALA A 23 -28.33 31.27 21.27
N ALA A 24 -29.14 31.44 20.23
CA ALA A 24 -30.25 32.43 20.25
C ALA A 24 -31.62 31.90 19.81
N CYS A 25 -32.03 30.68 20.13
CA CYS A 25 -33.46 30.31 19.96
C CYS A 25 -33.89 29.22 20.97
N GLY A 26 -34.36 29.71 22.10
CA GLY A 26 -35.23 28.93 22.97
C GLY A 26 -36.70 29.25 22.71
N CYS A 27 -37.54 28.23 22.77
CA CYS A 27 -39.00 28.21 22.85
C CYS A 27 -39.85 28.26 21.58
N GLY A 28 -40.49 27.10 21.31
CA GLY A 28 -41.91 27.13 21.01
C GLY A 28 -42.45 26.48 19.74
N LYS A 29 -43.12 25.37 19.92
CA LYS A 29 -44.24 24.85 19.15
C LYS A 29 -44.01 23.92 17.95
N LYS A 30 -44.48 22.66 18.14
CA LYS A 30 -44.70 21.63 17.12
C LYS A 30 -45.56 22.10 15.94
N SER A 31 -45.09 21.86 14.73
CA SER A 31 -45.94 21.62 13.58
C SER A 31 -45.34 20.49 12.75
N ASN A 32 -46.16 19.46 12.51
CA ASN A 32 -45.85 18.37 11.62
C ASN A 32 -45.64 18.87 10.18
N THR A 33 -44.47 18.65 9.66
CA THR A 33 -44.23 18.48 8.20
C THR A 33 -43.17 17.42 8.07
N SER A 34 -43.49 16.38 7.31
CA SER A 34 -42.60 15.29 6.97
C SER A 34 -41.32 15.82 6.29
N SER A 35 -40.24 15.91 7.04
CA SER A 35 -38.90 15.89 6.50
C SER A 35 -38.48 14.44 6.43
N THR A 36 -37.99 14.01 5.31
CA THR A 36 -37.23 12.78 5.15
C THR A 36 -36.23 12.71 6.31
N ALA A 37 -36.42 11.72 7.16
CA ALA A 37 -35.48 11.40 8.21
C ALA A 37 -34.15 11.06 7.52
N ASP A 38 -33.07 11.69 7.98
CA ASP A 38 -31.78 11.08 7.92
C ASP A 38 -31.95 9.71 8.57
N GLU A 39 -31.95 8.66 7.77
CA GLU A 39 -31.77 7.30 8.30
C GLU A 39 -30.39 7.37 8.97
N GLU A 40 -30.39 7.30 10.29
CA GLU A 40 -29.27 6.76 11.01
C GLU A 40 -29.03 5.39 10.35
N ALA A 41 -28.03 5.32 9.49
CA ALA A 41 -27.49 4.06 9.04
C ALA A 41 -26.74 3.46 10.25
N GLY A 42 -27.50 3.06 11.26
CA GLY A 42 -27.09 2.02 12.15
C GLY A 42 -26.85 0.82 11.23
N HIS A 43 -25.62 0.39 11.11
CA HIS A 43 -25.26 -0.85 10.44
C HIS A 43 -26.23 -1.91 10.98
N ASP A 44 -27.13 -2.41 10.13
CA ASP A 44 -28.03 -3.53 10.51
C ASP A 44 -27.16 -4.80 10.46
N ALA A 45 -26.32 -4.96 11.48
CA ALA A 45 -25.41 -6.08 11.69
C ALA A 45 -26.07 -7.46 11.53
N THR A 46 -27.36 -7.46 11.24
CA THR A 46 -28.17 -8.68 11.21
C THR A 46 -28.48 -9.17 9.80
N ALA A 47 -28.19 -8.40 8.75
CA ALA A 47 -28.61 -8.78 7.40
C ALA A 47 -27.61 -9.70 6.68
N PHE A 48 -26.33 -9.67 7.04
CA PHE A 48 -25.21 -10.20 6.25
C PHE A 48 -24.39 -11.27 6.96
N VAL A 49 -24.96 -11.99 7.93
CA VAL A 49 -24.25 -12.98 8.74
C VAL A 49 -24.25 -14.34 8.07
N PHE A 50 -23.07 -14.92 7.94
CA PHE A 50 -22.83 -16.25 7.40
C PHE A 50 -22.16 -17.14 8.45
N LYS A 51 -22.41 -18.43 8.32
CA LYS A 51 -21.73 -19.46 9.10
C LYS A 51 -20.71 -20.17 8.23
N GLU A 52 -19.50 -20.28 8.77
CA GLU A 52 -18.42 -21.06 8.20
C GLU A 52 -18.53 -22.54 8.62
N THR A 53 -18.28 -23.45 7.67
CA THR A 53 -18.17 -24.89 7.91
C THR A 53 -16.99 -25.43 7.11
N ALA A 54 -15.95 -25.88 7.78
CA ALA A 54 -14.73 -26.39 7.13
C ALA A 54 -15.02 -27.64 6.30
N ILE A 55 -14.42 -27.70 5.10
CA ILE A 55 -14.45 -28.83 4.17
C ILE A 55 -13.10 -29.55 4.27
N ASN A 56 -13.11 -30.87 4.50
CA ASN A 56 -11.89 -31.67 4.58
C ASN A 56 -11.70 -32.48 3.29
N LEU A 57 -10.65 -32.18 2.52
CA LEU A 57 -10.32 -32.91 1.30
C LEU A 57 -9.55 -34.23 1.55
N GLY A 58 -9.03 -34.44 2.75
CA GLY A 58 -8.27 -35.65 3.13
C GLY A 58 -7.02 -35.33 3.96
N GLU A 59 -6.37 -36.37 4.50
CA GLU A 59 -5.10 -36.21 5.21
C GLU A 59 -3.96 -35.91 4.22
N GLY A 60 -3.11 -34.94 4.54
CA GLY A 60 -1.92 -34.58 3.77
C GLY A 60 -2.18 -33.66 2.58
N VAL A 61 -3.38 -33.07 2.47
CA VAL A 61 -3.66 -32.02 1.46
C VAL A 61 -3.29 -30.67 2.04
N ASP A 62 -2.28 -30.04 1.45
CA ASP A 62 -1.96 -28.66 1.76
C ASP A 62 -2.91 -27.72 1.00
N LEU A 63 -3.74 -27.01 1.73
CA LEU A 63 -4.75 -26.13 1.12
C LEU A 63 -4.13 -24.90 0.46
N ALA A 64 -2.92 -24.49 0.81
CA ALA A 64 -2.18 -23.42 0.14
C ALA A 64 -1.87 -23.76 -1.33
N SER A 65 -1.77 -25.06 -1.66
CA SER A 65 -1.53 -25.57 -3.02
C SER A 65 -2.80 -25.71 -3.87
N ILE A 66 -3.94 -25.17 -3.43
CA ILE A 66 -5.16 -25.10 -4.25
C ILE A 66 -5.06 -23.88 -5.16
N SER A 67 -4.93 -24.15 -6.46
CA SER A 67 -4.78 -23.11 -7.50
C SER A 67 -6.09 -22.67 -8.18
N ALA A 68 -7.16 -23.48 -8.09
CA ALA A 68 -8.46 -23.11 -8.65
C ALA A 68 -9.62 -23.72 -7.88
N LEU A 69 -10.72 -22.95 -7.79
CA LEU A 69 -11.97 -23.35 -7.19
C LEU A 69 -13.13 -22.98 -8.11
N GLY A 70 -14.09 -23.87 -8.30
CA GLY A 70 -15.23 -23.58 -9.16
C GLY A 70 -16.39 -24.54 -8.95
N SER A 71 -17.50 -24.28 -9.64
CA SER A 71 -18.71 -25.09 -9.54
C SER A 71 -19.20 -25.63 -10.88
N TYR A 72 -19.79 -26.80 -10.87
CA TYR A 72 -20.45 -27.40 -12.02
C TYR A 72 -21.66 -28.25 -11.58
N GLY A 73 -22.79 -28.04 -12.21
CA GLY A 73 -24.04 -28.69 -11.77
C GLY A 73 -24.33 -28.40 -10.27
N ASP A 74 -24.49 -29.45 -9.48
CA ASP A 74 -24.70 -29.36 -8.03
C ASP A 74 -23.41 -29.60 -7.21
N LYS A 75 -22.25 -29.60 -7.87
CA LYS A 75 -20.94 -29.91 -7.29
C LYS A 75 -19.98 -28.74 -7.34
N VAL A 76 -18.98 -28.80 -6.47
CA VAL A 76 -17.81 -27.92 -6.45
C VAL A 76 -16.57 -28.73 -6.76
N TYR A 77 -15.58 -28.11 -7.36
CA TYR A 77 -14.27 -28.69 -7.57
C TYR A 77 -13.16 -27.77 -7.04
N ALA A 78 -12.06 -28.38 -6.60
CA ALA A 78 -10.82 -27.71 -6.22
C ALA A 78 -9.65 -28.39 -6.94
N LEU A 79 -8.82 -27.60 -7.63
CA LEU A 79 -7.59 -28.08 -8.27
C LEU A 79 -6.45 -27.97 -7.26
N TYR A 80 -5.81 -29.08 -6.96
CA TYR A 80 -4.68 -29.20 -6.08
C TYR A 80 -3.43 -29.58 -6.88
N ASN A 81 -2.40 -28.75 -6.81
CA ASN A 81 -1.09 -29.01 -7.42
C ASN A 81 -0.07 -29.33 -6.33
N SER A 82 0.79 -30.31 -6.57
CA SER A 82 1.84 -30.70 -5.61
C SER A 82 3.05 -31.29 -6.36
N VAL A 83 4.15 -31.40 -5.67
CA VAL A 83 5.36 -32.08 -6.15
C VAL A 83 5.47 -33.44 -5.47
N GLY A 84 5.66 -34.50 -6.23
CA GLY A 84 5.84 -35.85 -5.70
C GLY A 84 7.22 -36.05 -5.08
N ASP A 85 7.39 -37.15 -4.31
CA ASP A 85 8.68 -37.51 -3.70
C ASP A 85 9.82 -37.68 -4.71
N ASP A 86 9.52 -37.82 -5.97
CA ASP A 86 10.48 -37.98 -7.06
C ASP A 86 10.74 -36.65 -7.82
N GLY A 87 10.21 -35.52 -7.33
CA GLY A 87 10.30 -34.21 -7.96
C GLY A 87 9.39 -34.02 -9.17
N SER A 88 8.41 -34.91 -9.41
CA SER A 88 7.45 -34.77 -10.49
C SER A 88 6.23 -33.97 -10.08
N ASN A 89 5.74 -33.08 -10.95
CA ASN A 89 4.49 -32.36 -10.73
C ASN A 89 3.30 -33.32 -10.71
N GLN A 90 2.41 -33.11 -9.76
CA GLN A 90 1.18 -33.88 -9.60
C GLN A 90 0.00 -32.94 -9.49
N SER A 91 -1.06 -33.21 -10.25
CA SER A 91 -2.30 -32.45 -10.17
C SER A 91 -3.46 -33.38 -9.84
N THR A 92 -4.27 -32.97 -8.86
CA THR A 92 -5.46 -33.72 -8.42
C THR A 92 -6.65 -32.78 -8.40
N LEU A 93 -7.70 -33.13 -9.12
CA LEU A 93 -8.98 -32.43 -9.04
C LEU A 93 -9.86 -33.09 -7.98
N TYR A 94 -10.12 -32.41 -6.89
CA TYR A 94 -11.11 -32.82 -5.89
C TYR A 94 -12.47 -32.35 -6.33
N THR A 95 -13.46 -33.26 -6.37
CA THR A 95 -14.86 -32.90 -6.60
C THR A 95 -15.70 -33.32 -5.40
N PHE A 96 -16.62 -32.46 -4.97
CA PHE A 96 -17.43 -32.67 -3.77
C PHE A 96 -18.80 -32.00 -3.91
N ASP A 97 -19.77 -32.37 -3.07
CA ASP A 97 -21.02 -31.66 -2.96
C ASP A 97 -20.79 -30.31 -2.25
N LYS A 98 -21.62 -29.31 -2.48
CA LYS A 98 -21.45 -27.94 -1.96
C LYS A 98 -21.24 -27.87 -0.44
N ASP A 99 -21.79 -28.83 0.32
CA ASP A 99 -21.62 -28.92 1.77
C ASP A 99 -20.33 -29.64 2.20
N GLY A 100 -19.42 -29.93 1.28
CA GLY A 100 -18.18 -30.64 1.52
C GLY A 100 -18.31 -32.14 1.65
N SER A 101 -19.49 -32.70 1.44
CA SER A 101 -19.69 -34.14 1.46
C SER A 101 -19.30 -34.80 0.12
N ASN A 102 -19.11 -36.12 0.14
CA ASN A 102 -18.81 -36.95 -1.04
C ASN A 102 -17.53 -36.52 -1.81
N VAL A 103 -16.49 -36.13 -1.09
CA VAL A 103 -15.18 -35.77 -1.67
C VAL A 103 -14.62 -36.92 -2.48
N THR A 104 -14.25 -36.64 -3.72
CA THR A 104 -13.70 -37.61 -4.68
C THR A 104 -12.47 -37.02 -5.35
N PRO A 105 -11.27 -37.54 -5.05
CA PRO A 105 -10.05 -37.14 -5.76
C PRO A 105 -10.01 -37.77 -7.16
N ILE A 106 -9.66 -36.98 -8.17
CA ILE A 106 -9.44 -37.40 -9.56
C ILE A 106 -8.01 -37.01 -9.90
N SER A 107 -7.12 -37.98 -10.00
CA SER A 107 -5.73 -37.76 -10.42
C SER A 107 -5.69 -37.39 -11.90
N LEU A 108 -5.02 -36.32 -12.23
CA LEU A 108 -4.74 -35.90 -13.62
C LEU A 108 -3.31 -36.34 -13.96
N PRO A 109 -3.11 -37.23 -14.98
CA PRO A 109 -1.78 -37.71 -15.28
C PRO A 109 -0.94 -36.61 -15.96
N MET A 110 0.07 -36.14 -15.28
CA MET A 110 1.03 -35.16 -15.81
C MET A 110 2.08 -35.85 -16.67
N LYS A 111 2.53 -35.14 -17.70
CA LYS A 111 3.61 -35.55 -18.60
C LYS A 111 4.73 -34.51 -18.56
N ASP A 112 5.96 -34.98 -18.61
CA ASP A 112 7.13 -34.15 -18.91
C ASP A 112 7.26 -32.88 -18.00
N ASN A 113 7.00 -33.00 -16.70
CA ASN A 113 7.02 -31.89 -15.71
C ASN A 113 6.04 -30.74 -16.05
N LEU A 114 4.94 -31.06 -16.73
CA LEU A 114 3.84 -30.11 -16.90
C LEU A 114 3.10 -29.90 -15.58
N SER A 115 2.53 -28.69 -15.40
CA SER A 115 1.61 -28.38 -14.33
C SER A 115 0.29 -27.88 -14.91
N VAL A 116 -0.82 -28.07 -14.16
CA VAL A 116 -2.12 -27.53 -14.58
C VAL A 116 -2.24 -26.08 -14.09
N SER A 117 -2.36 -25.14 -15.03
CA SER A 117 -2.56 -23.73 -14.74
C SER A 117 -4.05 -23.34 -14.68
N ASN A 118 -4.88 -23.93 -15.54
CA ASN A 118 -6.31 -23.60 -15.59
C ASN A 118 -7.14 -24.88 -15.72
N VAL A 119 -8.38 -24.84 -15.19
CA VAL A 119 -9.31 -25.99 -15.24
C VAL A 119 -10.75 -25.55 -15.44
N ALA A 120 -11.50 -26.31 -16.25
CA ALA A 120 -12.95 -26.19 -16.37
C ALA A 120 -13.58 -27.58 -16.36
N VAL A 121 -14.75 -27.74 -15.73
CA VAL A 121 -15.43 -29.03 -15.58
C VAL A 121 -16.82 -28.94 -16.23
N ALA A 122 -17.11 -29.89 -17.12
CA ALA A 122 -18.40 -29.96 -17.78
C ALA A 122 -19.47 -30.66 -16.90
N SER A 123 -20.72 -30.48 -17.26
CA SER A 123 -21.87 -31.06 -16.54
C SER A 123 -21.89 -32.59 -16.52
N ASP A 124 -21.26 -33.23 -17.51
CA ASP A 124 -21.10 -34.68 -17.60
C ASP A 124 -19.87 -35.23 -16.84
N GLY A 125 -19.10 -34.33 -16.20
CA GLY A 125 -17.88 -34.64 -15.49
C GLY A 125 -16.61 -34.67 -16.36
N SER A 126 -16.67 -34.36 -17.66
CA SER A 126 -15.47 -34.15 -18.47
C SER A 126 -14.68 -32.98 -17.95
N ILE A 127 -13.33 -33.13 -17.89
CA ILE A 127 -12.41 -32.14 -17.34
C ILE A 127 -11.57 -31.58 -18.49
N TYR A 128 -11.47 -30.27 -18.56
CA TYR A 128 -10.63 -29.56 -19.52
C TYR A 128 -9.56 -28.78 -18.74
N THR A 129 -8.31 -28.90 -19.14
CA THR A 129 -7.17 -28.26 -18.49
C THR A 129 -6.31 -27.49 -19.50
N VAL A 130 -5.63 -26.47 -19.04
CA VAL A 130 -4.42 -25.94 -19.64
C VAL A 130 -3.25 -26.46 -18.84
N GLU A 131 -2.32 -27.13 -19.53
CA GLU A 131 -1.10 -27.65 -18.91
C GLU A 131 0.12 -26.91 -19.49
N THR A 132 0.99 -26.44 -18.63
CA THR A 132 2.11 -25.55 -18.97
C THR A 132 3.44 -26.15 -18.54
N GLN A 133 4.47 -26.01 -19.38
CA GLN A 133 5.86 -26.24 -19.05
C GLN A 133 6.64 -24.95 -19.27
N PHE A 134 7.25 -24.42 -18.21
CA PHE A 134 8.07 -23.21 -18.30
C PHE A 134 9.50 -23.58 -18.71
N ALA A 135 10.01 -22.90 -19.75
CA ALA A 135 11.37 -23.06 -20.22
C ALA A 135 12.33 -22.28 -19.30
N GLY A 136 13.37 -22.94 -18.80
CA GLY A 136 14.47 -22.28 -18.12
C GLY A 136 14.45 -22.34 -16.58
N MET A 137 13.44 -22.95 -15.98
CA MET A 137 13.49 -23.32 -14.55
C MET A 137 13.60 -24.85 -14.42
N GLY A 138 14.83 -25.33 -14.49
CA GLY A 138 15.14 -26.74 -14.20
C GLY A 138 15.08 -27.02 -12.69
N GLY A 139 13.92 -26.88 -12.10
CA GLY A 139 13.59 -27.16 -10.71
C GLY A 139 12.12 -26.85 -10.52
N GLY A 140 11.36 -27.83 -10.02
CA GLY A 140 9.92 -27.66 -9.78
C GLY A 140 9.64 -26.41 -8.95
N PHE A 141 8.58 -25.68 -9.30
CA PHE A 141 8.05 -24.67 -8.42
C PHE A 141 7.58 -25.34 -7.14
N ASP A 142 8.27 -25.10 -6.05
CA ASP A 142 7.78 -25.45 -4.73
C ASP A 142 6.70 -24.44 -4.35
N PHE A 143 5.43 -24.84 -4.40
CA PHE A 143 4.30 -24.07 -3.88
C PHE A 143 4.14 -24.26 -2.35
N SER A 144 5.12 -24.76 -1.66
CA SER A 144 5.11 -24.81 -0.21
C SER A 144 5.42 -23.41 0.32
N SER A 145 4.39 -22.71 0.72
CA SER A 145 4.47 -21.45 1.43
C SER A 145 5.05 -21.67 2.82
N ASP A 146 6.34 -21.46 2.95
CA ASP A 146 6.94 -21.04 4.21
C ASP A 146 8.09 -20.10 3.87
N ASP A 147 7.76 -18.87 3.63
CA ASP A 147 8.40 -17.61 4.00
C ASP A 147 7.84 -16.46 3.20
N GLY A 148 7.61 -15.34 3.89
CA GLY A 148 7.16 -14.09 3.31
C GLY A 148 8.17 -13.56 2.29
N GLY A 149 7.75 -13.54 1.03
CA GLY A 149 8.53 -12.94 -0.03
C GLY A 149 8.11 -13.42 -1.42
N MET A 150 7.21 -12.68 -2.04
CA MET A 150 6.81 -12.82 -3.44
C MET A 150 6.03 -14.08 -3.82
N SER A 151 4.85 -14.28 -3.28
CA SER A 151 3.78 -14.82 -4.08
C SER A 151 3.39 -13.74 -5.06
N GLY A 152 3.66 -13.96 -6.34
CA GLY A 152 3.09 -13.14 -7.40
C GLY A 152 1.59 -13.29 -7.34
N ASP A 153 0.96 -12.42 -6.56
CA ASP A 153 -0.48 -12.30 -6.46
C ASP A 153 -0.98 -11.68 -7.76
N MET A 154 -1.46 -12.53 -8.66
CA MET A 154 -2.29 -12.06 -9.78
C MET A 154 -3.72 -11.82 -9.28
N GLY A 155 -3.84 -11.02 -8.27
CA GLY A 155 -5.02 -10.54 -7.58
C GLY A 155 -4.59 -9.44 -6.60
N GLY A 156 -3.52 -8.71 -6.93
CA GLY A 156 -2.95 -7.67 -6.07
C GLY A 156 -3.90 -6.50 -5.94
N ILE A 157 -4.33 -6.27 -4.72
CA ILE A 157 -4.76 -4.99 -4.22
C ILE A 157 -3.62 -4.00 -4.51
N ILE A 158 -3.84 -3.04 -5.40
CA ILE A 158 -2.94 -1.92 -5.58
C ILE A 158 -3.25 -0.97 -4.42
N GLU A 159 -2.50 -1.08 -3.32
CA GLU A 159 -2.36 0.05 -2.41
C GLU A 159 -1.74 1.20 -3.19
N GLY A 160 -2.33 2.39 -3.03
CA GLY A 160 -1.93 3.60 -3.72
C GLY A 160 -0.49 3.98 -3.41
N GLY A 161 0.41 3.56 -4.27
CA GLY A 161 1.75 4.08 -4.40
C GLY A 161 1.84 4.75 -5.76
N ASP A 162 2.32 5.97 -5.79
CA ASP A 162 2.50 6.77 -6.98
C ASP A 162 3.19 5.97 -8.09
N ILE A 163 2.48 5.77 -9.19
CA ILE A 163 3.07 5.20 -10.41
C ILE A 163 3.82 6.35 -11.07
N GLU A 164 5.14 6.37 -10.93
CA GLU A 164 5.98 7.14 -11.83
C GLU A 164 5.81 6.59 -13.25
N ILE A 165 5.17 7.39 -14.08
CA ILE A 165 5.08 7.11 -15.52
C ILE A 165 6.41 7.54 -16.12
N ASP A 166 7.21 6.56 -16.45
CA ASP A 166 8.43 6.73 -17.23
C ASP A 166 8.03 7.12 -18.67
N THR A 167 8.07 8.43 -18.98
CA THR A 167 7.87 8.93 -20.33
C THR A 167 9.21 9.18 -20.96
N ASP A 168 9.82 8.14 -21.51
CA ASP A 168 10.91 8.33 -22.46
C ASP A 168 10.44 8.01 -23.88
N SER A 169 10.04 9.02 -24.60
CA SER A 169 10.23 9.10 -26.05
C SER A 169 10.05 10.54 -26.51
N SER A 170 11.17 11.18 -26.74
CA SER A 170 11.27 12.39 -27.53
C SER A 170 10.89 12.11 -28.99
N ASP A 171 9.77 12.61 -29.45
CA ASP A 171 9.65 13.05 -30.84
C ASP A 171 8.72 14.25 -30.96
N SER A 172 9.33 15.34 -31.39
CA SER A 172 8.70 16.61 -31.70
C SER A 172 7.91 16.50 -33.00
N ASP A 173 6.61 16.64 -32.94
CA ASP A 173 5.89 17.23 -34.06
C ASP A 173 4.69 18.05 -33.58
N SER A 174 4.71 19.29 -34.02
CA SER A 174 3.75 20.34 -33.82
C SER A 174 2.36 19.97 -34.39
N VAL A 175 1.32 20.05 -33.56
CA VAL A 175 -0.05 20.19 -34.06
C VAL A 175 -0.72 21.36 -33.39
N ASP A 176 -1.24 22.24 -34.23
CA ASP A 176 -1.90 23.49 -33.96
C ASP A 176 -3.17 23.34 -33.11
N ASP A 177 -3.42 24.36 -32.31
CA ASP A 177 -4.66 24.70 -31.61
C ASP A 177 -5.91 24.59 -32.47
N ASP A 178 -6.92 23.85 -31.96
CA ASP A 178 -8.32 24.16 -32.23
C ASP A 178 -9.16 24.00 -30.97
N ILE A 179 -9.41 25.12 -30.32
CA ILE A 179 -10.38 25.25 -29.25
C ILE A 179 -11.72 25.61 -29.87
N ASP A 180 -12.65 24.67 -29.94
CA ASP A 180 -14.04 24.97 -30.26
C ASP A 180 -14.79 25.44 -29.02
N GLN A 181 -15.28 26.62 -29.18
CA GLN A 181 -16.03 27.51 -28.33
C GLN A 181 -17.51 27.09 -28.27
N TYR A 182 -18.06 26.81 -27.13
CA TYR A 182 -19.51 26.83 -26.92
C TYR A 182 -19.90 28.09 -26.16
N SER A 183 -20.63 28.97 -26.89
CA SER A 183 -21.24 30.18 -26.40
C SER A 183 -22.67 29.93 -25.90
N GLY A 184 -23.05 30.57 -24.82
CA GLY A 184 -24.43 30.71 -24.36
C GLY A 184 -24.60 32.02 -23.58
N GLU A 185 -25.26 32.94 -24.24
CA GLU A 185 -25.91 34.21 -23.88
C GLU A 185 -26.43 34.26 -22.40
N ASP A 186 -26.61 35.36 -21.68
CA ASP A 186 -26.86 36.77 -21.94
C ASP A 186 -26.64 37.59 -20.67
N GLY A 187 -26.41 38.90 -20.83
CA GLY A 187 -26.68 39.86 -19.74
C GLY A 187 -25.77 41.08 -19.67
N ASP A 188 -26.13 42.11 -20.46
CA ASP A 188 -25.61 43.48 -20.45
C ASP A 188 -25.55 44.14 -19.07
N VAL A 189 -24.53 44.98 -18.80
CA VAL A 189 -24.66 46.39 -18.38
C VAL A 189 -23.34 47.15 -18.62
N GLU A 190 -23.47 48.26 -19.34
CA GLU A 190 -22.56 49.38 -19.60
C GLU A 190 -21.89 49.98 -18.34
N VAL A 191 -20.73 50.61 -18.37
CA VAL A 191 -20.45 51.97 -18.82
C VAL A 191 -19.05 52.45 -18.37
N THR A 192 -18.35 53.04 -19.32
CA THR A 192 -17.51 54.22 -19.43
C THR A 192 -16.05 54.23 -19.01
N ASP A 193 -15.27 54.46 -20.03
CA ASP A 193 -14.28 55.49 -20.43
C ASP A 193 -13.37 56.17 -19.39
N ALA A 194 -12.09 56.16 -19.69
CA ALA A 194 -11.25 57.32 -20.04
C ALA A 194 -9.79 56.89 -20.14
N GLU A 195 -9.21 56.95 -21.32
CA GLU A 195 -8.22 57.90 -21.84
C GLU A 195 -7.04 58.21 -20.86
N ASP A 196 -5.81 58.27 -21.21
CA ASP A 196 -5.16 58.77 -22.43
C ASP A 196 -3.63 58.58 -22.37
N THR A 197 -3.02 58.32 -23.55
CA THR A 197 -1.72 58.84 -24.06
C THR A 197 -0.43 58.54 -23.24
N SER A 198 0.71 58.35 -23.82
CA SER A 198 1.31 58.54 -25.14
C SER A 198 2.75 58.05 -25.20
N ASP A 199 3.14 57.65 -26.39
CA ASP A 199 4.33 57.96 -27.18
C ASP A 199 5.69 57.36 -26.76
N ALA A 200 6.22 56.52 -27.57
CA ALA A 200 6.83 56.65 -28.88
C ALA A 200 8.39 56.54 -28.88
N LYS A 201 8.84 55.76 -29.84
CA LYS A 201 10.02 55.85 -30.68
C LYS A 201 11.33 55.19 -30.22
N ASP A 202 11.77 54.27 -30.94
CA ASP A 202 12.38 54.15 -32.30
C ASP A 202 13.90 54.03 -32.27
N ALA A 203 14.45 53.05 -32.93
CA ALA A 203 15.49 53.09 -33.93
C ALA A 203 16.37 51.83 -33.92
N THR A 204 16.15 50.92 -34.83
CA THR A 204 16.89 50.56 -36.08
C THR A 204 18.40 50.49 -36.01
N SER A 205 18.96 49.34 -36.42
CA SER A 205 19.74 49.12 -37.63
C SER A 205 20.56 47.82 -37.54
N ASP A 206 20.26 46.86 -38.39
CA ASP A 206 20.94 46.55 -39.70
C ASP A 206 22.41 46.20 -39.60
N SER A 207 22.79 45.03 -40.03
CA SER A 207 23.33 44.61 -41.32
C SER A 207 24.05 43.27 -41.22
N GLU A 208 23.59 42.32 -42.04
CA GLU A 208 24.18 41.76 -43.27
C GLU A 208 25.50 40.99 -43.09
N SER A 209 25.42 39.71 -43.37
CA SER A 209 25.70 38.90 -44.55
C SER A 209 27.17 38.53 -44.68
N THR A 210 27.62 37.39 -45.04
CA THR A 210 27.62 36.64 -46.32
C THR A 210 28.35 35.30 -46.14
N ASP A 211 27.74 34.27 -46.58
CA ASP A 211 28.01 33.34 -47.68
C ASP A 211 29.38 32.69 -47.91
N ALA A 212 29.28 31.45 -48.24
CA ALA A 212 29.90 30.67 -49.32
C ALA A 212 31.00 29.69 -48.88
N ASP A 213 30.73 28.52 -49.11
CA ASP A 213 30.73 27.57 -50.22
C ASP A 213 31.92 26.57 -50.23
N ALA A 214 31.52 25.36 -50.30
CA ALA A 214 31.83 24.29 -51.28
C ALA A 214 33.15 23.46 -51.20
N ALA A 215 32.88 22.24 -51.22
CA ALA A 215 33.23 21.18 -52.16
C ALA A 215 34.41 20.27 -51.88
N THR A 216 34.08 19.00 -51.83
CA THR A 216 34.55 17.80 -52.59
C THR A 216 36.08 17.51 -52.57
N THR A 217 36.53 16.28 -52.35
CA THR A 217 36.44 15.03 -53.14
C THR A 217 37.38 13.99 -52.54
N GLU A 218 36.86 12.76 -52.54
CA GLU A 218 37.44 11.47 -53.00
C GLU A 218 38.83 10.96 -52.59
N SER A 219 38.81 9.81 -52.02
CA SER A 219 39.16 8.47 -52.48
C SER A 219 40.55 7.92 -52.16
N ALA A 220 40.43 6.65 -51.77
CA ALA A 220 41.21 5.47 -52.16
C ALA A 220 42.46 5.07 -51.36
N ASP A 221 42.22 3.87 -50.76
CA ASP A 221 42.94 2.62 -50.98
C ASP A 221 44.40 2.44 -50.47
N GLY A 222 44.61 1.30 -49.80
CA GLY A 222 45.98 0.74 -49.73
C GLY A 222 46.29 -0.07 -48.46
N THR A 223 45.89 -1.32 -48.45
CA THR A 223 46.58 -2.53 -47.93
C THR A 223 47.92 -2.39 -47.20
N GLY A 224 48.08 -3.25 -46.18
CA GLY A 224 49.38 -3.83 -45.87
C GLY A 224 49.75 -4.09 -44.42
N ASP A 225 49.67 -5.29 -44.07
CA ASP A 225 50.32 -6.25 -43.17
C ASP A 225 51.40 -5.76 -42.12
N ALA A 226 51.34 -6.50 -41.00
CA ALA A 226 52.40 -7.11 -40.18
C ALA A 226 52.93 -6.42 -38.96
N ALA A 227 52.59 -7.05 -37.84
CA ALA A 227 53.42 -7.48 -36.68
C ALA A 227 54.57 -6.61 -36.17
N THR A 228 54.61 -6.26 -34.91
CA THR A 228 55.46 -6.82 -33.84
C THR A 228 55.37 -6.04 -32.54
N GLU A 229 55.55 -6.77 -31.47
CA GLU A 229 55.77 -6.47 -30.05
C GLU A 229 56.40 -5.16 -29.62
N GLY A 230 56.03 -4.69 -28.41
CA GLY A 230 56.89 -3.95 -27.50
C GLY A 230 56.28 -2.92 -26.60
N ASP A 231 56.03 -3.33 -25.38
CA ASP A 231 56.32 -2.69 -24.08
C ASP A 231 56.13 -1.18 -23.89
N GLY A 232 55.34 -0.82 -22.87
CA GLY A 232 55.67 0.16 -21.87
C GLY A 232 54.96 1.51 -21.83
N THR A 233 54.30 1.69 -20.72
CA THR A 233 54.06 2.94 -19.96
C THR A 233 52.97 3.92 -20.38
N THR A 234 51.95 3.92 -19.48
CA THR A 234 51.18 5.05 -18.92
C THR A 234 51.08 6.37 -19.67
N THR A 235 49.90 6.80 -19.93
CA THR A 235 49.30 8.10 -19.51
C THR A 235 47.77 8.10 -19.74
N GLU A 236 47.09 8.67 -18.78
CA GLU A 236 45.66 8.95 -18.75
C GLU A 236 45.22 9.84 -19.90
N GLU A 237 44.14 9.50 -20.57
CA GLU A 237 43.24 10.46 -21.18
C GLU A 237 41.84 9.81 -21.25
N SER A 238 40.86 10.50 -20.67
CA SER A 238 39.45 10.27 -20.73
C SER A 238 38.94 10.17 -22.17
N ALA A 239 38.16 9.15 -22.48
CA ALA A 239 37.36 9.12 -23.67
C ALA A 239 36.02 8.49 -23.35
N ASP A 240 34.99 9.31 -23.44
CA ASP A 240 33.60 8.96 -23.48
C ASP A 240 33.36 7.77 -24.42
N ASN A 241 32.90 6.65 -23.88
CA ASN A 241 32.41 5.53 -24.67
C ASN A 241 30.88 5.51 -24.61
N TYR A 242 30.27 6.21 -25.54
CA TYR A 242 28.91 5.94 -25.97
C TYR A 242 28.90 4.55 -26.61
N ILE A 243 28.23 3.58 -25.98
CA ILE A 243 27.97 2.26 -26.55
C ILE A 243 26.75 2.38 -27.44
N ASP A 244 26.96 2.36 -28.75
CA ASP A 244 25.88 2.21 -29.74
C ASP A 244 25.39 0.75 -29.74
N ILE A 245 24.19 0.53 -29.15
CA ILE A 245 23.51 -0.77 -29.07
C ILE A 245 22.81 -1.21 -30.37
N SER A 246 23.13 -0.62 -31.53
CA SER A 246 22.48 -0.97 -32.80
C SER A 246 23.12 -2.15 -33.56
N ASN A 247 24.09 -2.87 -32.96
CA ASN A 247 24.68 -4.06 -33.58
C ASN A 247 24.91 -5.18 -32.54
N GLU A 248 23.88 -5.82 -32.07
CA GLU A 248 24.01 -7.15 -31.47
C GLU A 248 24.31 -8.19 -32.55
N GLU A 249 25.59 -8.54 -32.75
CA GLU A 249 25.95 -9.88 -33.18
C GLU A 249 25.56 -10.83 -32.03
N VAL A 250 24.42 -11.50 -32.18
CA VAL A 250 24.02 -12.63 -31.34
C VAL A 250 25.14 -13.65 -31.31
N LEU A 251 25.92 -13.64 -30.22
CA LEU A 251 26.74 -14.80 -29.86
C LEU A 251 25.79 -15.96 -29.65
N GLY A 252 25.91 -16.97 -30.51
CA GLY A 252 25.14 -18.21 -30.44
C GLY A 252 25.30 -18.86 -29.05
N GLY A 253 24.35 -18.63 -28.23
CA GLY A 253 24.06 -19.35 -27.01
C GLY A 253 22.69 -19.97 -27.18
N ASP A 254 22.53 -21.16 -26.71
CA ASP A 254 21.42 -22.08 -26.77
C ASP A 254 20.07 -21.38 -26.98
N THR A 255 19.29 -21.88 -27.95
CA THR A 255 17.89 -21.53 -28.16
C THR A 255 17.20 -21.73 -26.82
N ALA A 256 16.87 -20.64 -26.14
CA ALA A 256 15.99 -20.70 -24.97
C ALA A 256 14.74 -21.47 -25.40
N GLU A 257 14.49 -22.61 -24.76
CA GLU A 257 13.25 -23.34 -25.00
C GLU A 257 12.12 -22.41 -24.59
N SER A 258 11.17 -22.13 -25.46
CA SER A 258 9.99 -21.32 -25.16
C SER A 258 9.01 -22.12 -24.31
N ASP A 259 8.26 -21.45 -23.46
CA ASP A 259 7.17 -22.07 -22.72
C ASP A 259 6.20 -22.82 -23.62
N VAL A 260 5.75 -23.97 -23.16
CA VAL A 260 4.86 -24.82 -23.93
C VAL A 260 3.54 -25.01 -23.22
N TYR A 261 2.45 -24.73 -23.92
CA TYR A 261 1.08 -24.81 -23.40
C TYR A 261 0.30 -25.88 -24.14
N TYR A 262 -0.46 -26.70 -23.40
CA TYR A 262 -1.35 -27.72 -23.95
C TYR A 262 -2.76 -27.53 -23.41
N MET A 263 -3.74 -27.53 -24.30
CA MET A 263 -5.14 -27.72 -23.93
C MET A 263 -5.42 -29.24 -23.95
N VAL A 264 -5.98 -29.76 -22.85
CA VAL A 264 -6.18 -31.18 -22.64
C VAL A 264 -7.61 -31.47 -22.19
N LYS A 265 -8.22 -32.51 -22.73
CA LYS A 265 -9.48 -33.05 -22.22
C LYS A 265 -9.22 -34.39 -21.54
N HIS A 266 -9.80 -34.51 -20.35
CA HIS A 266 -9.87 -35.75 -19.58
C HIS A 266 -11.34 -36.19 -19.47
N ASP A 267 -11.56 -37.48 -19.32
CA ASP A 267 -12.87 -37.99 -18.96
C ASP A 267 -13.12 -37.79 -17.42
N SER A 268 -14.30 -38.13 -16.95
CA SER A 268 -14.69 -38.01 -15.54
C SER A 268 -13.86 -38.87 -14.54
N THR A 269 -12.96 -39.69 -15.04
CA THR A 269 -12.03 -40.48 -14.21
C THR A 269 -10.60 -39.92 -14.23
N GLY A 270 -10.35 -38.81 -14.97
CA GLY A 270 -9.06 -38.19 -15.18
C GLY A 270 -8.24 -38.76 -16.30
N ALA A 271 -8.77 -39.73 -17.07
CA ALA A 271 -8.05 -40.29 -18.22
C ALA A 271 -8.05 -39.32 -19.41
N GLU A 272 -6.86 -39.08 -19.98
CA GLU A 272 -6.70 -38.20 -21.14
C GLU A 272 -7.49 -38.71 -22.34
N VAL A 273 -8.30 -37.82 -22.96
CA VAL A 273 -9.09 -38.09 -24.16
C VAL A 273 -8.40 -37.54 -25.40
N TRP A 274 -8.00 -36.28 -25.36
CA TRP A 274 -7.22 -35.59 -26.36
C TRP A 274 -6.31 -34.52 -25.74
N ARG A 275 -5.23 -34.17 -26.48
CA ARG A 275 -4.24 -33.15 -26.09
C ARG A 275 -3.82 -32.36 -27.33
N ASN A 276 -3.92 -31.02 -27.27
CA ASN A 276 -3.48 -30.14 -28.35
C ASN A 276 -2.51 -29.12 -27.81
N GLN A 277 -1.37 -28.97 -28.47
CA GLN A 277 -0.45 -27.88 -28.17
C GLN A 277 -1.02 -26.58 -28.72
N LEU A 278 -0.98 -25.53 -27.91
CA LEU A 278 -1.35 -24.18 -28.30
C LEU A 278 -0.20 -23.55 -29.09
N ASP A 279 -0.52 -22.70 -30.05
CA ASP A 279 0.48 -21.99 -30.85
C ASP A 279 0.96 -20.75 -30.14
N THR A 280 2.15 -20.82 -29.53
CA THR A 280 2.82 -19.73 -28.84
C THR A 280 3.94 -19.08 -29.67
N SER A 281 4.09 -19.44 -30.93
CA SER A 281 5.30 -19.24 -31.76
C SER A 281 5.59 -17.79 -32.17
N SER A 282 4.82 -16.81 -31.79
CA SER A 282 5.03 -15.41 -32.20
C SER A 282 5.35 -14.46 -31.07
N ASP A 283 5.23 -14.90 -29.80
CA ASP A 283 5.38 -14.00 -28.61
C ASP A 283 6.47 -14.49 -27.68
N SER A 284 7.27 -13.57 -27.21
CA SER A 284 8.27 -13.80 -26.17
C SER A 284 7.64 -14.09 -24.82
N TYR A 285 6.36 -13.69 -24.64
CA TYR A 285 5.60 -13.89 -23.41
C TYR A 285 4.18 -14.31 -23.74
N PHE A 286 3.86 -15.61 -23.71
CA PHE A 286 2.51 -16.12 -23.84
C PHE A 286 1.97 -16.52 -22.47
N TYR A 287 0.75 -16.05 -22.14
CA TYR A 287 0.04 -16.43 -20.92
C TYR A 287 -1.47 -16.49 -21.18
N ILE A 288 -2.16 -17.27 -20.36
CA ILE A 288 -3.62 -17.42 -20.41
C ILE A 288 -4.22 -16.86 -19.14
N ASN A 289 -4.96 -15.75 -19.25
CA ASN A 289 -5.64 -15.10 -18.14
C ASN A 289 -6.91 -15.84 -17.70
N SER A 290 -7.65 -16.38 -18.64
CA SER A 290 -8.93 -17.03 -18.35
C SER A 290 -9.19 -18.22 -19.25
N PHE A 291 -9.82 -19.23 -18.65
CA PHE A 291 -10.21 -20.49 -19.30
C PHE A 291 -11.58 -20.93 -18.79
N LEU A 292 -12.60 -20.88 -19.65
CA LEU A 292 -13.98 -21.17 -19.27
C LEU A 292 -14.66 -22.13 -20.24
N LEU A 293 -15.60 -22.92 -19.72
CA LEU A 293 -16.51 -23.72 -20.55
C LEU A 293 -17.80 -22.92 -20.79
N ALA A 294 -18.03 -22.54 -22.06
CA ALA A 294 -19.23 -21.80 -22.44
C ALA A 294 -20.48 -22.71 -22.45
N ASP A 295 -20.35 -23.86 -23.06
CA ASP A 295 -21.35 -24.92 -23.11
C ASP A 295 -20.67 -26.27 -23.41
N ASP A 296 -21.45 -27.34 -23.53
CA ASP A 296 -20.92 -28.69 -23.75
C ASP A 296 -20.09 -28.82 -25.07
N SER A 297 -20.13 -27.82 -25.97
CA SER A 297 -19.45 -27.82 -27.25
C SER A 297 -18.32 -26.79 -27.39
N THR A 298 -18.21 -25.81 -26.49
CA THR A 298 -17.37 -24.61 -26.66
C THR A 298 -16.57 -24.27 -25.41
N LEU A 299 -15.25 -24.20 -25.53
CA LEU A 299 -14.33 -23.60 -24.57
C LEU A 299 -13.98 -22.17 -24.98
N LEU A 300 -13.73 -21.29 -24.01
CA LEU A 300 -13.26 -19.94 -24.20
C LEU A 300 -11.92 -19.77 -23.53
N THR A 301 -11.00 -19.06 -24.17
CA THR A 301 -9.78 -18.52 -23.55
C THR A 301 -9.73 -17.00 -23.71
N ALA A 302 -9.10 -16.35 -22.76
CA ALA A 302 -8.51 -15.04 -22.95
C ALA A 302 -7.01 -15.15 -22.64
N ASP A 303 -6.16 -14.77 -23.55
CA ASP A 303 -4.70 -14.91 -23.49
C ASP A 303 -4.02 -13.67 -24.10
N SER A 304 -2.70 -13.63 -24.09
CA SER A 304 -1.90 -12.52 -24.62
C SER A 304 -2.15 -12.20 -26.11
N LYS A 305 -2.76 -13.11 -26.85
CA LYS A 305 -3.10 -12.93 -28.29
C LYS A 305 -4.55 -12.48 -28.51
N GLY A 306 -5.39 -12.56 -27.49
CA GLY A 306 -6.80 -12.20 -27.57
C GLY A 306 -7.74 -13.21 -26.95
N MET A 307 -8.98 -13.21 -27.43
CA MET A 307 -9.99 -14.15 -26.98
C MET A 307 -10.31 -15.17 -28.08
N HIS A 308 -10.39 -16.44 -27.69
CA HIS A 308 -10.53 -17.55 -28.62
C HIS A 308 -11.65 -18.51 -28.21
N LYS A 309 -12.20 -19.21 -29.22
CA LYS A 309 -13.18 -20.29 -29.05
C LYS A 309 -12.60 -21.62 -29.55
N TYR A 310 -12.76 -22.68 -28.75
CA TYR A 310 -12.30 -24.00 -29.09
C TYR A 310 -13.43 -25.03 -28.99
N ASN A 311 -13.41 -26.06 -29.86
CA ASN A 311 -14.35 -27.17 -29.82
C ASN A 311 -13.99 -28.15 -28.70
N THR A 312 -14.96 -28.50 -27.86
CA THR A 312 -14.76 -29.49 -26.78
C THR A 312 -14.59 -30.92 -27.26
N GLU A 313 -15.00 -31.24 -28.51
CA GLU A 313 -14.92 -32.58 -29.06
C GLU A 313 -13.46 -32.98 -29.36
N ASP A 314 -12.70 -32.05 -29.95
CA ASP A 314 -11.35 -32.34 -30.47
C ASP A 314 -10.29 -31.26 -30.12
N GLY A 315 -10.69 -30.18 -29.38
CA GLY A 315 -9.79 -29.07 -28.96
C GLY A 315 -9.34 -28.20 -30.13
N SER A 316 -9.99 -28.25 -31.30
CA SER A 316 -9.64 -27.41 -32.44
C SER A 316 -10.13 -25.99 -32.25
N LEU A 317 -9.36 -24.99 -32.74
CA LEU A 317 -9.77 -23.59 -32.76
C LEU A 317 -11.04 -23.43 -33.60
N ALA A 318 -12.10 -22.93 -33.01
CA ALA A 318 -13.39 -22.70 -33.63
C ALA A 318 -13.55 -21.27 -34.17
N GLY A 319 -12.78 -20.34 -33.67
CA GLY A 319 -12.73 -18.93 -34.09
C GLY A 319 -12.23 -17.98 -33.02
N ASP A 320 -11.94 -16.78 -33.46
CA ASP A 320 -11.46 -15.69 -32.64
C ASP A 320 -12.57 -14.69 -32.37
N PHE A 321 -12.44 -13.86 -31.32
CA PHE A 321 -13.32 -12.74 -31.09
C PHE A 321 -12.81 -11.50 -31.82
N GLU A 322 -13.75 -10.69 -32.34
CA GLU A 322 -13.44 -9.35 -32.81
C GLU A 322 -13.37 -8.42 -31.55
N ALA A 323 -12.18 -8.26 -31.02
CA ALA A 323 -11.95 -7.56 -29.75
C ALA A 323 -10.74 -6.60 -29.80
N SER A 324 -10.29 -6.22 -31.01
CA SER A 324 -9.07 -5.42 -31.19
C SER A 324 -9.06 -4.13 -30.39
N ASP A 325 -10.19 -3.43 -30.29
CA ASP A 325 -10.27 -2.14 -29.61
C ASP A 325 -10.31 -2.28 -28.05
N VAL A 326 -10.46 -3.51 -27.54
CA VAL A 326 -10.50 -3.82 -26.10
C VAL A 326 -9.18 -4.41 -25.63
N LEU A 327 -8.48 -5.07 -26.55
CA LEU A 327 -7.23 -5.82 -26.30
C LEU A 327 -5.98 -5.01 -26.69
N ASP A 328 -6.17 -3.91 -27.45
CA ASP A 328 -5.09 -3.05 -27.94
C ASP A 328 -4.75 -1.98 -26.89
N SER A 329 -4.33 -2.43 -25.71
CA SER A 329 -3.73 -1.51 -24.75
C SER A 329 -2.21 -1.58 -24.88
N GLU A 330 -1.55 -0.44 -24.84
CA GLU A 330 -0.09 -0.25 -24.86
C GLU A 330 0.63 -1.11 -23.79
N TYR A 331 -0.11 -1.71 -22.87
CA TYR A 331 0.34 -2.51 -21.72
C TYR A 331 -0.04 -4.00 -21.78
N GLY A 332 -0.39 -4.53 -22.98
CA GLY A 332 -0.76 -5.94 -23.15
C GLY A 332 -2.09 -6.28 -22.46
N GLY A 333 -3.17 -6.41 -23.22
CA GLY A 333 -4.52 -6.54 -22.68
C GLY A 333 -4.72 -7.71 -21.73
N SER A 334 -4.88 -7.44 -20.46
CA SER A 334 -5.26 -8.42 -19.43
C SER A 334 -6.79 -8.52 -19.36
N VAL A 335 -7.39 -9.29 -20.26
CA VAL A 335 -8.85 -9.55 -20.21
C VAL A 335 -9.14 -10.78 -19.36
N MET A 336 -10.00 -10.59 -18.36
CA MET A 336 -10.53 -11.63 -17.50
C MET A 336 -11.95 -12.01 -17.95
N LEU A 337 -12.21 -13.31 -18.09
CA LEU A 337 -13.52 -13.85 -18.47
C LEU A 337 -14.28 -14.37 -17.27
N TYR A 338 -15.56 -14.08 -17.21
CA TYR A 338 -16.46 -14.54 -16.15
C TYR A 338 -17.72 -15.18 -16.69
N LYS A 339 -18.16 -16.22 -16.01
CA LYS A 339 -19.52 -16.76 -16.20
C LYS A 339 -20.48 -15.97 -15.32
N LEU A 340 -21.49 -15.38 -15.93
CA LEU A 340 -22.51 -14.60 -15.22
C LEU A 340 -23.59 -15.52 -14.62
N GLY A 341 -24.26 -15.08 -13.56
CA GLY A 341 -25.27 -15.87 -12.87
C GLY A 341 -26.46 -16.25 -13.74
N ASN A 342 -26.77 -15.48 -14.78
CA ASN A 342 -27.83 -15.77 -15.75
C ASN A 342 -27.38 -16.77 -16.85
N GLY A 343 -26.14 -17.28 -16.77
CA GLY A 343 -25.53 -18.22 -17.72
C GLY A 343 -24.96 -17.60 -18.99
N ASN A 344 -24.95 -16.26 -19.10
CA ASN A 344 -24.22 -15.51 -20.10
C ASN A 344 -22.72 -15.36 -19.68
N PHE A 345 -21.96 -14.62 -20.48
CA PHE A 345 -20.55 -14.35 -20.21
C PHE A 345 -20.28 -12.86 -20.20
N GLY A 346 -19.36 -12.47 -19.34
CA GLY A 346 -18.81 -11.14 -19.23
C GLY A 346 -17.30 -11.16 -19.32
N ALA A 347 -16.71 -10.04 -19.62
CA ALA A 347 -15.28 -9.81 -19.54
C ALA A 347 -14.99 -8.52 -18.79
N MET A 348 -13.82 -8.43 -18.20
CA MET A 348 -13.29 -7.21 -17.57
C MET A 348 -11.88 -7.01 -18.09
N ASN A 349 -11.53 -5.78 -18.47
CA ASN A 349 -10.16 -5.40 -18.70
C ASN A 349 -9.53 -5.08 -17.33
N ALA A 350 -8.53 -5.85 -16.91
CA ALA A 350 -7.91 -5.69 -15.59
C ALA A 350 -7.13 -4.37 -15.44
N ALA A 351 -6.65 -3.78 -16.56
CA ALA A 351 -5.90 -2.52 -16.53
C ALA A 351 -6.82 -1.28 -16.39
N THR A 352 -8.05 -1.35 -16.97
CA THR A 352 -8.98 -0.20 -16.99
C THR A 352 -10.21 -0.42 -16.11
N ALA A 353 -10.38 -1.63 -15.54
CA ALA A 353 -11.56 -2.08 -14.79
C ALA A 353 -12.89 -1.94 -15.60
N GLU A 354 -12.84 -1.85 -16.93
CA GLU A 354 -14.02 -1.76 -17.78
C GLU A 354 -14.65 -3.12 -18.00
N PHE A 355 -16.00 -3.16 -17.94
CA PHE A 355 -16.77 -4.39 -18.16
C PHE A 355 -17.35 -4.49 -19.56
N TYR A 356 -17.39 -5.72 -20.07
CA TYR A 356 -17.90 -6.04 -21.42
C TYR A 356 -18.88 -7.21 -21.37
N LYS A 357 -19.95 -7.11 -22.14
CA LYS A 357 -20.82 -8.25 -22.46
C LYS A 357 -20.20 -9.07 -23.58
N VAL A 358 -20.14 -10.37 -23.38
CA VAL A 358 -19.55 -11.32 -24.34
C VAL A 358 -20.66 -12.04 -25.10
N ASP A 359 -20.74 -11.84 -26.42
CA ASP A 359 -21.57 -12.67 -27.32
C ASP A 359 -20.71 -13.81 -27.89
N VAL A 360 -20.81 -15.00 -27.29
CA VAL A 360 -20.04 -16.19 -27.68
C VAL A 360 -20.37 -16.61 -29.10
N ASN A 361 -21.63 -16.49 -29.55
CA ASN A 361 -22.06 -16.90 -30.90
C ASN A 361 -21.52 -15.93 -31.96
N ALA A 362 -21.68 -14.64 -31.76
CA ALA A 362 -21.19 -13.61 -32.67
C ALA A 362 -19.66 -13.48 -32.60
N GLY A 363 -19.02 -13.82 -31.49
CA GLY A 363 -17.60 -13.62 -31.27
C GLY A 363 -17.27 -12.13 -31.07
N THR A 364 -18.09 -11.40 -30.30
CA THR A 364 -17.93 -9.95 -30.08
C THR A 364 -18.03 -9.56 -28.60
N LEU A 365 -17.34 -8.47 -28.24
CA LEU A 365 -17.47 -7.80 -26.96
C LEU A 365 -18.23 -6.49 -27.13
N THR A 366 -19.02 -6.12 -26.12
CA THR A 366 -19.75 -4.85 -26.09
C THR A 366 -19.51 -4.20 -24.76
N ALA A 367 -18.88 -3.01 -24.75
CA ALA A 367 -18.66 -2.23 -23.54
C ALA A 367 -19.97 -1.93 -22.81
N VAL A 368 -19.92 -1.91 -21.49
CA VAL A 368 -21.03 -1.52 -20.62
C VAL A 368 -20.91 -0.05 -20.32
N GLU A 369 -21.81 0.78 -20.87
CA GLU A 369 -21.84 2.22 -20.59
C GLU A 369 -22.15 2.49 -19.10
N GLY A 370 -21.45 3.42 -18.50
CA GLY A 370 -21.72 3.88 -17.12
C GLY A 370 -20.96 3.16 -16.02
N SER A 371 -20.00 2.32 -16.37
CA SER A 371 -19.01 1.83 -15.41
C SER A 371 -17.86 2.83 -15.24
N ASP A 372 -18.18 4.11 -14.98
CA ASP A 372 -17.14 5.02 -14.45
C ASP A 372 -16.79 4.49 -13.07
N ASN A 373 -15.71 3.64 -12.98
CA ASN A 373 -15.63 3.03 -11.75
C ASN A 373 -14.33 2.77 -11.12
N PRO A 374 -14.30 3.02 -9.84
CA PRO A 374 -13.26 2.60 -8.93
C PRO A 374 -13.55 1.20 -8.34
N PHE A 375 -13.53 0.12 -9.13
CA PHE A 375 -13.62 -1.22 -8.56
C PHE A 375 -12.21 -1.82 -8.33
N TYR A 376 -11.19 -0.99 -8.21
CA TYR A 376 -9.83 -1.41 -7.88
C TYR A 376 -9.72 -2.10 -6.51
N ASP A 377 -10.63 -1.77 -5.57
CA ASP A 377 -10.65 -2.35 -4.23
C ASP A 377 -11.34 -3.74 -4.16
N TYR A 378 -11.73 -4.31 -5.32
CA TYR A 378 -12.50 -5.54 -5.36
C TYR A 378 -11.87 -6.59 -6.28
N THR A 379 -11.76 -7.82 -5.78
CA THR A 379 -11.49 -8.99 -6.61
C THR A 379 -12.78 -9.62 -7.09
N PHE A 380 -12.96 -9.73 -8.42
CA PHE A 380 -14.19 -10.25 -9.02
C PHE A 380 -14.14 -11.75 -9.28
N TYR A 381 -15.28 -12.42 -9.10
CA TYR A 381 -15.50 -13.83 -9.33
C TYR A 381 -16.76 -14.05 -10.17
N SER A 382 -16.84 -15.22 -10.85
CA SER A 382 -18.00 -15.60 -11.64
C SER A 382 -19.29 -15.56 -10.82
N GLY A 383 -20.36 -15.08 -11.46
CA GLY A 383 -21.65 -14.90 -10.86
C GLY A 383 -22.45 -16.17 -10.61
N ALA A 384 -23.46 -16.06 -9.77
CA ALA A 384 -24.43 -17.11 -9.50
C ALA A 384 -25.82 -16.52 -9.26
N GLY A 385 -26.86 -17.30 -9.47
CA GLY A 385 -28.23 -16.88 -9.23
C GLY A 385 -28.67 -15.71 -10.12
N SER A 386 -28.98 -14.56 -9.53
CA SER A 386 -29.42 -13.35 -10.24
C SER A 386 -28.32 -12.31 -10.43
N HIS A 387 -27.09 -12.60 -9.95
CA HIS A 387 -26.00 -11.66 -9.95
C HIS A 387 -24.97 -11.99 -11.02
N ASP A 388 -24.53 -10.97 -11.75
CA ASP A 388 -23.54 -11.13 -12.83
C ASP A 388 -22.16 -11.49 -12.25
N PHE A 389 -21.79 -10.91 -11.11
CA PHE A 389 -20.52 -11.15 -10.41
C PHE A 389 -20.70 -11.26 -8.90
N PHE A 390 -19.76 -11.94 -8.26
CA PHE A 390 -19.42 -11.77 -6.87
C PHE A 390 -18.12 -10.99 -6.79
N ALA A 391 -17.98 -10.13 -5.77
CA ALA A 391 -16.79 -9.32 -5.55
C ALA A 391 -16.37 -9.46 -4.09
N VAL A 392 -15.07 -9.56 -3.84
CA VAL A 392 -14.48 -9.61 -2.51
C VAL A 392 -13.74 -8.32 -2.27
N GLY A 393 -14.10 -7.59 -1.24
CA GLY A 393 -13.45 -6.38 -0.76
C GLY A 393 -12.96 -6.57 0.67
N SER A 394 -12.35 -5.55 1.24
CA SER A 394 -11.76 -5.58 2.59
C SER A 394 -12.76 -5.89 3.71
N GLU A 395 -14.02 -5.52 3.58
CA GLU A 395 -15.04 -5.70 4.63
C GLU A 395 -15.91 -6.94 4.45
N GLY A 396 -16.01 -7.48 3.21
CA GLY A 396 -16.97 -8.53 2.96
C GLY A 396 -17.01 -9.03 1.53
N ILE A 397 -18.05 -9.84 1.26
CA ILE A 397 -18.38 -10.30 -0.08
C ILE A 397 -19.61 -9.55 -0.56
N TYR A 398 -19.55 -9.14 -1.82
CA TYR A 398 -20.53 -8.30 -2.49
C TYR A 398 -21.07 -9.01 -3.74
N THR A 399 -22.18 -8.51 -4.27
CA THR A 399 -22.67 -8.84 -5.60
C THR A 399 -22.67 -7.59 -6.47
N TYR A 400 -22.51 -7.80 -7.79
CA TYR A 400 -22.54 -6.75 -8.78
C TYR A 400 -23.25 -7.20 -10.04
N ASN A 401 -24.04 -6.34 -10.67
CA ASN A 401 -24.59 -6.54 -12.01
C ASN A 401 -24.07 -5.46 -12.95
N MET A 402 -23.71 -5.81 -14.15
CA MET A 402 -23.16 -4.89 -15.15
C MET A 402 -24.07 -3.68 -15.37
N GLY A 403 -23.56 -2.50 -15.09
CA GLY A 403 -24.27 -1.23 -15.21
C GLY A 403 -24.90 -0.71 -13.89
N ASP A 404 -24.74 -1.43 -12.79
CA ASP A 404 -25.06 -0.90 -11.46
C ASP A 404 -23.98 0.11 -11.05
N ALA A 405 -24.36 1.17 -10.37
CA ALA A 405 -23.42 2.20 -9.94
C ALA A 405 -22.47 1.74 -8.81
N ASN A 406 -22.88 0.75 -8.01
CA ASN A 406 -22.17 0.26 -6.84
C ASN A 406 -22.33 -1.24 -6.68
N VAL A 407 -21.38 -1.87 -5.97
CA VAL A 407 -21.52 -3.24 -5.45
C VAL A 407 -22.53 -3.28 -4.29
N SER A 408 -23.10 -4.44 -4.02
CA SER A 408 -24.05 -4.65 -2.90
C SER A 408 -23.52 -5.73 -1.97
N MET A 409 -23.24 -5.37 -0.71
CA MET A 409 -22.75 -6.33 0.30
C MET A 409 -23.77 -7.43 0.55
N ILE A 410 -23.31 -8.67 0.60
CA ILE A 410 -24.11 -9.86 0.97
C ILE A 410 -23.58 -10.60 2.20
N LEU A 411 -22.27 -10.45 2.50
CA LEU A 411 -21.62 -11.04 3.66
C LEU A 411 -20.65 -10.01 4.26
N ASN A 412 -20.76 -9.73 5.54
CA ASN A 412 -19.78 -8.98 6.29
C ASN A 412 -18.89 -9.95 7.07
N PHE A 413 -17.56 -9.81 6.94
CA PHE A 413 -16.59 -10.71 7.52
C PHE A 413 -16.58 -10.68 9.05
N VAL A 414 -16.56 -9.49 9.63
CA VAL A 414 -16.53 -9.31 11.09
C VAL A 414 -17.83 -9.81 11.72
N ASP A 415 -18.98 -9.47 11.12
CA ASP A 415 -20.28 -9.92 11.62
C ASP A 415 -20.45 -11.44 11.52
N SER A 416 -19.78 -12.06 10.57
CA SER A 416 -19.80 -13.50 10.34
C SER A 416 -18.71 -14.27 11.11
N ASP A 417 -17.83 -13.59 11.82
CA ASP A 417 -16.62 -14.17 12.46
C ASP A 417 -15.75 -14.93 11.45
N ILE A 418 -15.63 -14.41 10.23
CA ILE A 418 -14.85 -15.00 9.15
C ILE A 418 -13.62 -14.12 8.89
N ASN A 419 -12.43 -14.70 8.96
CA ASN A 419 -11.21 -14.03 8.55
C ASN A 419 -11.05 -14.20 7.03
N THR A 420 -10.90 -13.09 6.30
CA THR A 420 -10.87 -13.12 4.85
C THR A 420 -9.81 -12.22 4.24
N TYR A 421 -8.94 -11.66 5.06
CA TYR A 421 -7.72 -11.09 4.54
C TYR A 421 -6.96 -12.16 3.75
N GLY A 422 -6.79 -11.93 2.45
CA GLY A 422 -6.17 -12.90 1.55
C GLY A 422 -7.05 -14.07 1.12
N LEU A 423 -8.41 -13.90 1.10
CA LEU A 423 -9.28 -14.90 0.44
C LEU A 423 -8.80 -15.10 -0.98
N SER A 424 -8.26 -16.30 -1.29
CA SER A 424 -7.58 -16.53 -2.55
C SER A 424 -8.51 -17.05 -3.63
N ASN A 425 -9.58 -17.74 -3.27
CA ASN A 425 -10.51 -18.36 -4.21
C ASN A 425 -11.95 -18.41 -3.69
N LEU A 426 -12.91 -18.12 -4.59
CA LEU A 426 -14.34 -18.15 -4.30
C LEU A 426 -15.10 -18.87 -5.41
N ALA A 427 -15.92 -19.87 -5.03
CA ALA A 427 -16.92 -20.47 -5.89
C ALA A 427 -18.31 -20.08 -5.41
N ALA A 428 -18.93 -19.11 -6.09
CA ALA A 428 -20.29 -18.68 -5.78
C ALA A 428 -21.31 -19.75 -6.22
N ILE A 429 -22.27 -20.07 -5.34
CA ILE A 429 -23.36 -21.01 -5.61
C ILE A 429 -24.68 -20.22 -5.66
N SER A 430 -24.88 -19.31 -4.72
CA SER A 430 -26.00 -18.38 -4.66
C SER A 430 -25.62 -17.23 -3.71
N ASP A 431 -26.48 -16.22 -3.60
CA ASP A 431 -26.36 -15.13 -2.61
C ASP A 431 -26.53 -15.60 -1.14
N GLU A 432 -26.83 -16.89 -0.92
CA GLU A 432 -26.94 -17.50 0.41
C GLU A 432 -25.93 -18.62 0.67
N GLU A 433 -25.20 -19.07 -0.37
CA GLU A 433 -24.29 -20.22 -0.28
C GLU A 433 -23.08 -20.02 -1.20
N MET A 434 -21.87 -20.24 -0.67
CA MET A 434 -20.61 -20.20 -1.41
C MET A 434 -19.56 -21.12 -0.79
N VAL A 435 -18.53 -21.48 -1.57
CA VAL A 435 -17.35 -22.16 -1.06
C VAL A 435 -16.16 -21.24 -1.29
N ALA A 436 -15.32 -21.07 -0.27
CA ALA A 436 -14.19 -20.16 -0.32
C ALA A 436 -12.94 -20.81 0.32
N LEU A 437 -11.78 -20.41 -0.19
CA LEU A 437 -10.49 -20.72 0.42
C LEU A 437 -10.07 -19.52 1.25
N ILE A 438 -10.07 -19.68 2.58
CA ILE A 438 -9.97 -18.62 3.57
C ILE A 438 -8.70 -18.81 4.40
N PRO A 439 -7.91 -17.73 4.68
CA PRO A 439 -6.78 -17.82 5.60
C PRO A 439 -7.19 -18.32 6.97
N SER A 440 -6.38 -19.18 7.56
CA SER A 440 -6.59 -19.73 8.90
C SER A 440 -5.83 -18.92 9.96
N ASP A 441 -6.36 -18.91 11.21
CA ASP A 441 -5.72 -18.22 12.34
C ASP A 441 -4.32 -18.82 12.71
N ASP A 442 -4.04 -20.06 12.27
CA ASP A 442 -2.84 -20.83 12.66
C ASP A 442 -1.77 -20.92 11.54
N SER A 443 -1.78 -19.98 10.57
CA SER A 443 -1.09 -20.04 9.29
C SER A 443 -1.67 -21.08 8.31
N GLY A 444 -1.67 -20.75 7.02
CA GLY A 444 -2.25 -21.56 5.94
C GLY A 444 -3.72 -21.23 5.64
N TYR A 445 -4.45 -22.18 5.07
CA TYR A 445 -5.81 -21.95 4.56
C TYR A 445 -6.82 -22.98 5.11
N THR A 446 -8.09 -22.56 5.11
CA THR A 446 -9.25 -23.44 5.34
C THR A 446 -10.16 -23.38 4.12
N LEU A 447 -10.49 -24.53 3.54
CA LEU A 447 -11.54 -24.62 2.53
C LEU A 447 -12.89 -24.66 3.26
N SER A 448 -13.74 -23.66 3.02
CA SER A 448 -14.92 -23.41 3.83
C SER A 448 -16.20 -23.30 3.01
N TYR A 449 -17.25 -23.96 3.47
CA TYR A 449 -18.63 -23.76 3.01
C TYR A 449 -19.27 -22.67 3.85
N LEU A 450 -19.66 -21.56 3.20
CA LEU A 450 -20.30 -20.40 3.80
C LEU A 450 -21.80 -20.42 3.52
N THR A 451 -22.60 -20.34 4.58
CA THR A 451 -24.06 -20.33 4.47
C THR A 451 -24.69 -19.20 5.26
N LYS A 452 -25.60 -18.47 4.64
CA LYS A 452 -26.34 -17.39 5.28
C LYS A 452 -27.18 -17.93 6.44
N VAL A 453 -27.11 -17.27 7.58
CA VAL A 453 -27.82 -17.71 8.78
C VAL A 453 -28.63 -16.56 9.43
N ASP A 454 -29.64 -16.91 10.26
CA ASP A 454 -30.28 -15.91 11.11
C ASP A 454 -29.25 -15.37 12.11
N PRO A 455 -29.07 -14.08 12.25
CA PRO A 455 -28.10 -13.45 13.16
C PRO A 455 -28.24 -13.92 14.61
N LYS A 456 -29.42 -14.30 15.03
CA LYS A 456 -29.63 -14.90 16.35
C LYS A 456 -28.94 -16.24 16.55
N ALA A 457 -28.49 -16.88 15.46
CA ALA A 457 -27.71 -18.11 15.53
C ALA A 457 -26.28 -17.88 16.03
N VAL A 458 -25.75 -16.64 15.96
CA VAL A 458 -24.41 -16.26 16.42
C VAL A 458 -24.36 -15.98 17.92
N GLY A 459 -25.51 -15.96 18.63
CA GLY A 459 -25.63 -15.79 20.06
C GLY A 459 -25.75 -14.31 20.51
N GLU A 460 -26.42 -14.12 21.67
CA GLU A 460 -26.57 -12.80 22.29
C GLU A 460 -25.32 -12.49 23.13
N LYS A 461 -24.29 -11.82 22.55
CA LYS A 461 -23.13 -11.29 23.26
C LYS A 461 -23.32 -9.81 23.52
N GLN A 462 -22.68 -9.28 24.58
CA GLN A 462 -22.69 -7.86 24.85
C GLN A 462 -21.78 -7.14 23.86
N GLN A 463 -22.34 -6.22 23.08
CA GLN A 463 -21.59 -5.50 22.05
C GLN A 463 -20.63 -4.48 22.65
N ILE A 464 -19.48 -4.36 22.02
CA ILE A 464 -18.44 -3.35 22.18
C ILE A 464 -18.30 -2.65 20.84
N THR A 465 -18.47 -1.35 20.76
CA THR A 465 -18.28 -0.59 19.54
C THR A 465 -16.83 -0.16 19.40
N LEU A 466 -16.19 -0.44 18.27
CA LEU A 466 -14.87 0.07 17.92
C LEU A 466 -15.01 1.07 16.77
N GLY A 467 -14.57 2.30 16.99
CA GLY A 467 -14.58 3.37 15.97
C GLY A 467 -13.21 3.55 15.37
N CYS A 468 -13.16 3.68 14.04
CA CYS A 468 -11.94 3.93 13.27
C CYS A 468 -12.28 4.73 12.02
N ASN A 469 -11.32 5.46 11.47
CA ASN A 469 -11.39 6.00 10.12
C ASN A 469 -10.70 5.04 9.13
N TYR A 470 -9.66 4.39 9.61
CA TYR A 470 -8.98 3.26 8.96
C TYR A 470 -8.73 2.17 9.99
N ILE A 471 -8.75 0.91 9.58
CA ILE A 471 -8.44 -0.23 10.45
C ILE A 471 -7.46 -1.19 9.78
N ASP A 472 -6.32 -1.34 10.42
CA ASP A 472 -5.29 -2.30 10.01
C ASP A 472 -5.82 -3.75 10.01
N TYR A 473 -5.36 -4.56 9.05
CA TYR A 473 -5.80 -5.94 8.90
C TYR A 473 -5.46 -6.82 10.13
N LYS A 474 -4.33 -6.58 10.82
CA LYS A 474 -3.95 -7.30 12.04
C LYS A 474 -4.96 -7.03 13.16
N VAL A 475 -5.45 -5.78 13.27
CA VAL A 475 -6.51 -5.42 14.23
C VAL A 475 -7.83 -6.08 13.86
N ARG A 476 -8.21 -6.08 12.59
CA ARG A 476 -9.42 -6.73 12.09
C ARG A 476 -9.40 -8.24 12.36
N ALA A 477 -8.27 -8.91 12.10
CA ALA A 477 -8.08 -10.33 12.41
C ALA A 477 -8.23 -10.62 13.91
N GLN A 478 -7.70 -9.74 14.78
CA GLN A 478 -7.86 -9.88 16.23
C GLN A 478 -9.29 -9.67 16.71
N ILE A 479 -10.04 -8.76 16.09
CA ILE A 479 -11.48 -8.60 16.36
C ILE A 479 -12.23 -9.91 16.06
N ILE A 480 -11.96 -10.53 14.92
CA ILE A 480 -12.59 -11.78 14.51
C ILE A 480 -12.21 -12.92 15.48
N SER A 481 -10.91 -13.04 15.81
CA SER A 481 -10.43 -14.02 16.80
C SER A 481 -11.06 -13.82 18.17
N PHE A 482 -11.14 -12.57 18.65
CA PHE A 482 -11.82 -12.22 19.88
C PHE A 482 -13.30 -12.62 19.85
N ASN A 483 -14.00 -12.23 18.77
CA ASN A 483 -15.41 -12.53 18.60
C ASN A 483 -15.70 -14.05 18.58
N LYS A 484 -14.84 -14.86 17.95
CA LYS A 484 -14.92 -16.32 17.94
C LYS A 484 -14.71 -16.91 19.35
N LYS A 485 -13.72 -16.43 20.10
CA LYS A 485 -13.25 -17.04 21.35
C LYS A 485 -13.98 -16.52 22.60
N ASN A 486 -14.51 -15.31 22.56
CA ASN A 486 -15.14 -14.68 23.73
C ASN A 486 -16.63 -15.04 23.82
N ASP A 487 -17.07 -15.64 24.96
CA ASP A 487 -18.47 -16.03 25.16
C ASP A 487 -19.37 -14.87 25.61
N LYS A 488 -18.81 -13.77 26.09
CA LYS A 488 -19.53 -12.68 26.74
C LYS A 488 -19.63 -11.42 25.87
N TYR A 489 -18.56 -11.08 25.18
CA TYR A 489 -18.44 -9.84 24.42
C TYR A 489 -18.28 -10.10 22.93
N ARG A 490 -18.69 -9.13 22.14
CA ARG A 490 -18.50 -9.08 20.69
C ARG A 490 -18.17 -7.66 20.27
N ILE A 491 -17.11 -7.47 19.48
CA ILE A 491 -16.75 -6.19 18.90
C ILE A 491 -17.49 -6.02 17.58
N VAL A 492 -18.04 -4.83 17.37
CA VAL A 492 -18.65 -4.36 16.13
C VAL A 492 -17.89 -3.13 15.68
N ILE A 493 -17.43 -3.13 14.44
CA ILE A 493 -16.70 -2.01 13.85
C ILE A 493 -17.71 -0.93 13.43
N ASN A 494 -17.43 0.30 13.84
CA ASN A 494 -18.08 1.49 13.33
C ASN A 494 -17.05 2.27 12.49
N ASP A 495 -17.06 1.99 11.20
CA ASP A 495 -16.16 2.60 10.23
C ASP A 495 -16.65 4.01 9.86
N TYR A 496 -15.81 5.00 10.06
CA TYR A 496 -16.10 6.40 9.78
C TYR A 496 -15.60 6.83 8.40
N SER A 497 -14.71 6.07 7.72
CA SER A 497 -14.26 6.37 6.35
C SER A 497 -15.41 6.49 5.35
N LYS A 498 -16.53 5.82 5.61
CA LYS A 498 -17.77 5.95 4.82
C LYS A 498 -18.32 7.38 4.70
N TYR A 499 -17.86 8.31 5.52
CA TYR A 499 -18.23 9.74 5.45
C TYR A 499 -17.23 10.56 4.64
N ASP A 500 -16.15 9.96 4.17
CA ASP A 500 -15.23 10.57 3.22
C ASP A 500 -15.85 10.64 1.83
N SER A 501 -15.30 11.48 0.98
CA SER A 501 -15.70 11.62 -0.42
C SER A 501 -14.48 11.93 -1.27
N ASP A 502 -14.58 11.69 -2.57
CA ASP A 502 -13.50 11.94 -3.55
C ASP A 502 -12.92 13.38 -3.50
N ASP A 503 -13.70 14.33 -2.98
CA ASP A 503 -13.31 15.75 -2.82
C ASP A 503 -12.90 16.10 -1.37
N ASP A 504 -13.15 15.23 -0.37
CA ASP A 504 -12.91 15.49 1.06
C ASP A 504 -12.65 14.17 1.84
N TYR A 505 -11.39 13.85 2.02
CA TYR A 505 -10.92 12.69 2.80
C TYR A 505 -10.93 12.92 4.33
N SER A 506 -11.36 14.09 4.81
CA SER A 506 -11.48 14.41 6.23
C SER A 506 -12.88 14.21 6.80
N GLY A 507 -13.85 13.81 5.98
CA GLY A 507 -15.25 13.64 6.37
C GLY A 507 -15.45 12.67 7.53
N GLY A 508 -14.77 11.52 7.47
CA GLY A 508 -14.78 10.47 8.50
C GLY A 508 -14.17 10.94 9.81
N ALA A 509 -12.97 11.50 9.78
CA ALA A 509 -12.28 12.04 10.95
C ALA A 509 -13.10 13.16 11.62
N ASN A 510 -13.67 14.07 10.85
CA ASN A 510 -14.55 15.14 11.35
C ASN A 510 -15.82 14.60 12.01
N ARG A 511 -16.41 13.56 11.43
CA ARG A 511 -17.60 12.91 12.02
C ARG A 511 -17.26 12.21 13.32
N LEU A 512 -16.17 11.44 13.36
CA LEU A 512 -15.69 10.76 14.55
C LEU A 512 -15.39 11.77 15.68
N ASN A 513 -14.68 12.86 15.37
CA ASN A 513 -14.42 13.95 16.31
C ASN A 513 -15.73 14.52 16.89
N THR A 514 -16.74 14.74 16.04
CA THR A 514 -18.06 15.22 16.49
C THR A 514 -18.71 14.24 17.46
N ASP A 515 -18.68 12.96 17.20
CA ASP A 515 -19.29 11.92 18.06
C ASP A 515 -18.51 11.79 19.39
N ILE A 516 -17.18 11.86 19.37
CA ILE A 516 -16.35 11.88 20.59
C ILE A 516 -16.72 13.08 21.48
N VAL A 517 -16.74 14.29 20.93
CA VAL A 517 -16.99 15.52 21.71
C VAL A 517 -18.45 15.62 22.19
N SER A 518 -19.41 15.09 21.43
CA SER A 518 -20.83 15.08 21.83
C SER A 518 -21.19 14.01 22.87
N GLY A 519 -20.24 13.12 23.23
CA GLY A 519 -20.45 12.03 24.20
C GLY A 519 -21.10 10.78 23.60
N ASN A 520 -21.09 10.65 22.27
CA ASN A 520 -21.53 9.47 21.52
C ASN A 520 -20.35 8.62 21.03
N ALA A 521 -19.16 8.81 21.64
CA ALA A 521 -17.96 8.08 21.26
C ALA A 521 -18.17 6.56 21.29
N PRO A 522 -17.61 5.81 20.32
CA PRO A 522 -17.47 4.36 20.43
C PRO A 522 -16.76 3.94 21.73
N ASP A 523 -16.93 2.67 22.14
CA ASP A 523 -16.32 2.15 23.37
C ASP A 523 -14.79 2.06 23.28
N ILE A 524 -14.26 1.67 22.12
CA ILE A 524 -12.85 1.63 21.75
C ILE A 524 -12.66 2.52 20.53
N LEU A 525 -11.52 3.19 20.44
CA LEU A 525 -11.13 4.02 19.30
C LEU A 525 -9.76 3.57 18.79
N VAL A 526 -9.62 3.44 17.49
CA VAL A 526 -8.34 3.49 16.79
C VAL A 526 -8.05 4.97 16.54
N LEU A 527 -6.91 5.46 16.98
CA LEU A 527 -6.55 6.87 16.88
C LEU A 527 -5.63 7.07 15.66
N ASP A 528 -6.02 7.98 14.81
CA ASP A 528 -5.19 8.47 13.71
C ASP A 528 -4.24 9.58 14.20
N ALA A 529 -3.16 9.80 13.45
CA ALA A 529 -2.11 10.73 13.84
C ALA A 529 -2.57 12.20 13.89
N ASP A 530 -3.56 12.56 13.08
CA ASP A 530 -4.13 13.91 12.96
C ASP A 530 -5.18 14.25 14.03
N MET A 531 -5.61 13.28 14.84
CA MET A 531 -6.60 13.49 15.90
C MET A 531 -6.02 14.33 17.04
N PRO A 532 -6.82 15.30 17.62
CA PRO A 532 -6.38 16.13 18.73
C PRO A 532 -6.43 15.38 20.07
N VAL A 533 -5.61 14.32 20.20
CA VAL A 533 -5.62 13.35 21.32
C VAL A 533 -5.41 14.03 22.67
N ASP A 534 -4.50 15.00 22.76
CA ASP A 534 -4.23 15.73 24.01
C ASP A 534 -5.45 16.54 24.47
N SER A 535 -6.21 17.10 23.54
CA SER A 535 -7.48 17.75 23.84
C SER A 535 -8.52 16.78 24.38
N TYR A 536 -8.63 15.57 23.83
CA TYR A 536 -9.56 14.55 24.34
C TYR A 536 -9.17 14.09 25.75
N ILE A 537 -7.88 13.89 26.01
CA ILE A 537 -7.36 13.54 27.35
C ILE A 537 -7.64 14.66 28.35
N SER A 538 -7.35 15.92 28.01
CA SER A 538 -7.58 17.09 28.90
C SER A 538 -9.05 17.25 29.28
N LYS A 539 -9.96 16.95 28.36
CA LYS A 539 -11.42 16.98 28.56
C LYS A 539 -11.96 15.73 29.27
N GLY A 540 -11.11 14.75 29.58
CA GLY A 540 -11.48 13.51 30.26
C GLY A 540 -12.36 12.58 29.42
N LEU A 541 -12.21 12.60 28.10
CA LEU A 541 -12.99 11.77 27.16
C LEU A 541 -12.43 10.35 27.08
N PHE A 542 -11.17 10.14 27.41
CA PHE A 542 -10.50 8.85 27.44
C PHE A 542 -10.34 8.32 28.86
N GLU A 543 -10.39 6.99 29.00
CA GLU A 543 -10.21 6.29 30.27
C GLU A 543 -8.74 6.17 30.64
N ASP A 544 -8.40 6.42 31.91
CA ASP A 544 -7.09 6.12 32.46
C ASP A 544 -6.94 4.61 32.68
N MET A 545 -6.21 3.95 31.82
CA MET A 545 -6.01 2.50 31.83
C MET A 545 -4.84 2.04 32.72
N THR A 546 -4.20 2.94 33.45
CA THR A 546 -3.04 2.65 34.32
C THR A 546 -3.32 1.52 35.31
N ASP A 547 -4.50 1.55 35.97
CA ASP A 547 -4.88 0.52 36.94
C ASP A 547 -5.18 -0.84 36.26
N TYR A 548 -5.76 -0.84 35.05
CA TYR A 548 -5.98 -2.05 34.26
C TYR A 548 -4.64 -2.72 33.93
N PHE A 549 -3.69 -1.96 33.40
CA PHE A 549 -2.36 -2.44 33.05
C PHE A 549 -1.59 -2.99 34.26
N ASN A 550 -1.53 -2.21 35.34
CA ASN A 550 -0.75 -2.57 36.54
C ASN A 550 -1.30 -3.80 37.29
N ASN A 551 -2.60 -4.08 37.17
CA ASN A 551 -3.24 -5.22 37.83
C ASN A 551 -3.41 -6.44 36.90
N ASP A 552 -2.97 -6.37 35.66
CA ASP A 552 -3.05 -7.49 34.74
C ASP A 552 -2.05 -8.60 35.10
N GLU A 553 -2.54 -9.81 35.37
CA GLU A 553 -1.71 -10.91 35.83
C GLU A 553 -0.74 -11.45 34.76
N GLU A 554 -1.04 -11.33 33.49
CA GLU A 554 -0.22 -11.77 32.38
C GLU A 554 0.79 -10.70 32.00
N LEU A 555 0.34 -9.46 31.76
CA LEU A 555 1.21 -8.34 31.38
C LEU A 555 2.26 -8.04 32.49
N SER A 556 1.91 -8.28 33.75
CA SER A 556 2.87 -8.14 34.88
C SER A 556 4.08 -9.11 34.81
N LYS A 557 4.05 -10.11 33.96
CA LYS A 557 5.14 -11.06 33.72
C LYS A 557 5.99 -10.70 32.51
N ILE A 558 5.49 -9.85 31.64
CA ILE A 558 6.17 -9.37 30.45
C ILE A 558 7.05 -8.18 30.83
N LYS A 559 8.27 -8.17 30.35
CA LYS A 559 9.16 -7.03 30.51
C LYS A 559 9.02 -6.15 29.28
N PHE A 560 8.63 -4.92 29.49
CA PHE A 560 8.50 -3.91 28.45
C PHE A 560 9.73 -2.99 28.38
N MET A 561 9.86 -2.21 27.31
CA MET A 561 10.79 -1.11 27.21
C MET A 561 10.31 0.05 28.08
N ASP A 562 10.73 0.06 29.34
CA ASP A 562 10.21 0.98 30.38
C ASP A 562 10.26 2.44 29.94
N HIS A 563 11.34 2.86 29.27
CA HIS A 563 11.54 4.23 28.81
C HIS A 563 10.52 4.61 27.72
N VAL A 564 10.36 3.76 26.70
CA VAL A 564 9.39 3.97 25.63
C VAL A 564 7.96 3.98 26.15
N MET A 565 7.62 3.02 27.04
CA MET A 565 6.29 2.97 27.66
C MET A 565 6.01 4.22 28.51
N GLU A 566 7.03 4.83 29.10
CA GLU A 566 6.85 6.08 29.86
C GLU A 566 6.66 7.28 28.93
N ALA A 567 7.40 7.34 27.80
CA ALA A 567 7.26 8.39 26.80
C ALA A 567 5.83 8.44 26.21
N PHE A 568 5.15 7.29 26.10
CA PHE A 568 3.77 7.23 25.61
C PHE A 568 2.69 7.58 26.64
N LYS A 569 3.05 7.84 27.90
CA LYS A 569 2.09 8.27 28.92
C LYS A 569 1.90 9.79 28.89
N THR A 570 0.69 10.23 29.24
CA THR A 570 0.39 11.63 29.48
C THR A 570 0.24 11.84 30.99
N ASP A 571 1.05 12.72 31.60
CA ASP A 571 1.10 12.97 33.04
C ASP A 571 1.29 11.69 33.89
N GLY A 572 2.09 10.73 33.41
CA GLY A 572 2.36 9.45 34.06
C GLY A 572 1.19 8.46 34.03
N LYS A 573 0.18 8.70 33.20
CA LYS A 573 -1.03 7.89 33.03
C LYS A 573 -1.11 7.27 31.63
N MET A 574 -1.68 6.08 31.56
CA MET A 574 -1.87 5.35 30.32
C MET A 574 -3.27 5.58 29.77
N TYR A 575 -3.39 6.41 28.74
CA TYR A 575 -4.63 6.64 28.02
C TYR A 575 -4.69 5.90 26.68
N LYS A 576 -3.55 5.38 26.20
CA LYS A 576 -3.41 4.67 24.94
C LYS A 576 -2.67 3.36 25.14
N ILE A 577 -3.07 2.33 24.40
CA ILE A 577 -2.30 1.10 24.19
C ILE A 577 -1.53 1.27 22.88
N ILE A 578 -0.22 1.16 22.93
CA ILE A 578 0.69 1.28 21.80
C ILE A 578 1.54 0.01 21.79
N PRO A 579 1.26 -0.93 20.88
CA PRO A 579 1.98 -2.22 20.84
C PRO A 579 3.32 -2.14 20.12
N SER A 580 3.47 -1.20 19.20
CA SER A 580 4.66 -1.06 18.38
C SER A 580 4.89 0.40 17.96
N PHE A 581 6.12 0.69 17.57
CA PHE A 581 6.56 2.03 17.19
C PHE A 581 7.72 1.94 16.19
N TYR A 582 7.95 3.01 15.48
CA TYR A 582 9.18 3.26 14.75
C TYR A 582 9.83 4.57 15.23
N VAL A 583 11.06 4.79 14.82
CA VAL A 583 11.78 6.02 15.14
C VAL A 583 12.11 6.76 13.86
N GLU A 584 11.80 8.04 13.82
CA GLU A 584 12.34 8.96 12.82
C GLU A 584 13.47 9.76 13.42
N THR A 585 14.59 9.87 12.68
CA THR A 585 15.82 10.51 13.16
C THR A 585 16.65 11.01 11.97
N VAL A 586 17.80 11.58 12.25
CA VAL A 586 18.88 11.80 11.27
C VAL A 586 20.11 11.03 11.72
N VAL A 587 20.73 10.32 10.78
CA VAL A 587 22.01 9.65 10.99
C VAL A 587 23.12 10.41 10.28
N ALA A 588 24.34 10.38 10.84
CA ALA A 588 25.51 11.01 10.23
C ALA A 588 26.79 10.25 10.60
N PRO A 589 27.93 10.43 9.85
CA PRO A 589 29.17 9.75 10.15
C PRO A 589 29.70 10.10 11.54
N LYS A 590 29.91 9.08 12.37
CA LYS A 590 30.38 9.22 13.76
C LYS A 590 31.67 10.02 13.88
N LYS A 591 32.55 9.91 12.90
CA LYS A 591 33.83 10.68 12.83
C LYS A 591 33.61 12.20 12.77
N ASP A 592 32.45 12.64 12.29
CA ASP A 592 32.14 14.06 12.08
C ASP A 592 31.30 14.64 13.22
N VAL A 593 30.34 13.85 13.75
CA VAL A 593 29.36 14.31 14.75
C VAL A 593 29.68 13.82 16.18
N GLY A 594 30.50 12.79 16.35
CA GLY A 594 30.84 12.22 17.65
C GLY A 594 29.89 11.14 18.13
N ASP A 595 29.78 10.96 19.46
CA ASP A 595 28.97 9.91 20.11
C ASP A 595 27.64 10.45 20.68
N ASP A 596 27.42 11.76 20.66
CA ASP A 596 26.22 12.39 21.24
C ASP A 596 25.01 12.22 20.30
N TYR A 597 23.84 11.93 20.85
CA TYR A 597 22.58 11.74 20.11
C TYR A 597 21.85 13.06 19.78
N THR A 598 22.55 14.20 19.95
CA THR A 598 22.01 15.53 19.67
C THR A 598 23.13 16.44 19.18
N TRP A 599 22.79 17.39 18.33
CA TRP A 599 23.64 18.47 17.87
C TRP A 599 22.83 19.74 17.60
N THR A 600 23.51 20.86 17.52
CA THR A 600 22.91 22.15 17.22
C THR A 600 23.04 22.49 15.74
N ILE A 601 22.24 23.46 15.27
CA ILE A 601 22.35 24.00 13.90
C ILE A 601 23.75 24.58 13.68
N ASP A 602 24.31 25.33 14.68
CA ASP A 602 25.68 25.87 14.59
C ASP A 602 26.76 24.79 14.43
N GLU A 603 26.60 23.64 15.09
CA GLU A 603 27.54 22.51 14.95
C GLU A 603 27.46 21.88 13.56
N LEU A 604 26.26 21.68 13.04
CA LEU A 604 26.03 21.20 11.67
C LEU A 604 26.63 22.16 10.65
N GLU A 605 26.31 23.45 10.72
CA GLU A 605 26.80 24.48 9.80
C GLU A 605 28.34 24.57 9.77
N LYS A 606 28.97 24.38 10.91
CA LYS A 606 30.40 24.30 11.00
C LYS A 606 30.99 23.14 10.19
N ILE A 607 30.37 21.94 10.34
CA ILE A 607 30.82 20.73 9.61
C ILE A 607 30.56 20.90 8.10
N VAL A 608 29.38 21.38 7.71
CA VAL A 608 29.01 21.66 6.31
C VAL A 608 30.03 22.57 5.66
N LYS A 609 30.42 23.67 6.34
CA LYS A 609 31.41 24.61 5.87
C LYS A 609 32.81 24.01 5.80
N GLU A 610 33.22 23.21 6.79
CA GLU A 610 34.55 22.58 6.83
C GLU A 610 34.71 21.56 5.70
N LYS A 611 33.61 20.86 5.35
CA LYS A 611 33.58 19.85 4.28
C LYS A 611 33.23 20.42 2.92
N ASN A 612 32.74 21.65 2.86
CA ASN A 612 32.27 22.33 1.63
C ASN A 612 31.10 21.56 0.98
N ILE A 613 30.11 21.13 1.79
CA ILE A 613 28.87 20.51 1.33
C ILE A 613 27.91 21.62 0.90
N GLU A 614 27.22 21.46 -0.21
CA GLU A 614 26.13 22.36 -0.62
C GLU A 614 24.91 22.16 0.28
N HIS A 615 24.21 23.25 0.65
CA HIS A 615 23.06 23.15 1.58
C HIS A 615 21.99 22.16 1.08
N LYS A 616 21.65 22.17 -0.20
CA LYS A 616 20.68 21.23 -0.76
C LYS A 616 21.02 19.74 -0.54
N ASN A 617 22.30 19.44 -0.34
CA ASN A 617 22.80 18.07 -0.19
C ASN A 617 23.11 17.68 1.27
N ILE A 618 22.81 18.52 2.26
CA ILE A 618 23.15 18.22 3.67
C ILE A 618 22.53 16.88 4.11
N PHE A 619 21.26 16.64 3.78
CA PHE A 619 20.50 15.43 4.15
C PHE A 619 20.13 14.58 2.92
N GLY A 620 20.93 14.57 1.87
CA GLY A 620 20.57 14.21 0.52
C GLY A 620 20.02 15.43 -0.24
N PRO A 621 19.77 15.32 -1.56
CA PRO A 621 19.16 16.42 -2.30
C PRO A 621 17.73 16.71 -1.83
N LEU A 622 17.55 17.79 -1.08
CA LEU A 622 16.27 18.22 -0.53
C LEU A 622 16.01 19.70 -0.82
N ALA A 623 14.76 20.01 -1.15
CA ALA A 623 14.26 21.35 -1.23
C ALA A 623 13.87 21.88 0.17
N ARG A 624 13.70 23.20 0.27
CA ARG A 624 13.39 23.88 1.53
C ARG A 624 12.13 23.33 2.22
N ASP A 625 11.07 23.03 1.48
CA ASP A 625 9.82 22.58 2.06
C ASP A 625 9.95 21.18 2.68
N GLU A 626 10.76 20.30 2.08
CA GLU A 626 11.08 18.96 2.60
C GLU A 626 11.91 19.04 3.90
N VAL A 627 12.91 19.92 3.93
CA VAL A 627 13.70 20.15 5.14
C VAL A 627 12.86 20.80 6.25
N PHE A 628 11.93 21.69 5.88
CA PHE A 628 11.02 22.29 6.87
C PHE A 628 10.05 21.29 7.45
N GLU A 629 9.51 20.39 6.63
CA GLU A 629 8.70 19.27 7.09
C GLU A 629 9.47 18.38 8.07
N MET A 630 10.67 17.93 7.68
CA MET A 630 11.55 17.13 8.53
C MET A 630 11.87 17.84 9.86
N ALA A 631 12.13 19.15 9.82
CA ALA A 631 12.38 19.95 11.03
C ALA A 631 11.18 20.00 11.97
N LEU A 632 9.96 20.15 11.42
CA LEU A 632 8.73 20.19 12.21
C LEU A 632 8.37 18.81 12.75
N SER A 633 8.54 17.76 11.95
CA SER A 633 8.34 16.36 12.36
C SER A 633 9.24 16.01 13.54
N LEU A 634 10.53 16.29 13.47
CA LEU A 634 11.56 15.82 14.40
C LEU A 634 11.82 16.77 15.58
N SER A 635 11.50 18.05 15.48
CA SER A 635 11.74 19.03 16.54
C SER A 635 10.54 19.94 16.86
N GLY A 636 9.45 19.88 16.11
CA GLY A 636 8.31 20.79 16.26
C GLY A 636 7.59 20.67 17.60
N SER A 637 7.51 19.48 18.18
CA SER A 637 6.89 19.24 19.49
C SER A 637 7.57 19.98 20.65
N GLN A 638 8.83 20.38 20.52
CA GLN A 638 9.62 21.10 21.54
C GLN A 638 9.15 22.52 21.79
N TYR A 639 8.32 23.08 20.89
CA TYR A 639 7.86 24.46 20.97
C TYR A 639 6.48 24.60 21.63
N ILE A 640 5.85 23.50 22.08
CA ILE A 640 4.61 23.48 22.82
C ILE A 640 4.77 22.67 24.12
N ASP A 641 4.53 23.30 25.26
CA ASP A 641 4.38 22.61 26.54
C ASP A 641 2.88 22.41 26.82
N TRP A 642 2.38 21.22 26.53
CA TRP A 642 0.97 20.85 26.74
C TRP A 642 0.56 20.75 28.20
N THR A 643 1.52 20.61 29.14
CA THR A 643 1.25 20.59 30.57
C THR A 643 0.94 22.00 31.09
N THR A 644 1.71 22.98 30.61
CA THR A 644 1.53 24.39 31.01
C THR A 644 0.71 25.20 30.01
N LEU A 645 0.35 24.58 28.86
CA LEU A 645 -0.38 25.19 27.75
C LEU A 645 0.32 26.46 27.21
N THR A 646 1.64 26.37 27.06
CA THR A 646 2.45 27.48 26.57
C THR A 646 3.26 27.14 25.35
N CYS A 647 3.38 28.10 24.45
CA CYS A 647 4.16 27.98 23.24
C CYS A 647 5.45 28.81 23.29
N SER A 648 6.47 28.43 22.50
CA SER A 648 7.77 29.09 22.41
C SER A 648 8.25 29.32 20.97
N TYR A 649 7.32 29.49 20.01
CA TYR A 649 7.66 29.71 18.61
C TYR A 649 8.36 31.05 18.32
N ASN A 650 8.30 32.04 19.21
CA ASN A 650 9.08 33.26 19.08
C ASN A 650 10.42 33.22 19.84
N SER A 651 10.91 32.02 20.16
CA SER A 651 12.23 31.83 20.75
C SER A 651 13.36 32.04 19.72
N GLU A 652 14.57 32.34 20.21
CA GLU A 652 15.77 32.43 19.37
C GLU A 652 16.01 31.11 18.61
N ALA A 653 15.70 29.95 19.22
CA ALA A 653 15.85 28.64 18.59
C ALA A 653 14.93 28.42 17.37
N PHE A 654 13.65 28.82 17.47
CA PHE A 654 12.73 28.69 16.33
C PHE A 654 13.04 29.69 15.21
N ILE A 655 13.45 30.91 15.57
CA ILE A 655 13.89 31.90 14.60
C ILE A 655 15.13 31.38 13.83
N HIS A 656 16.11 30.82 14.54
CA HIS A 656 17.29 30.21 13.95
C HIS A 656 16.96 29.01 13.06
N LEU A 657 15.96 28.20 13.45
CA LEU A 657 15.45 27.13 12.60
C LEU A 657 14.88 27.66 11.27
N LEU A 658 14.05 28.71 11.30
CA LEU A 658 13.53 29.34 10.09
C LEU A 658 14.65 29.89 9.19
N GLU A 659 15.68 30.52 9.80
CA GLU A 659 16.84 31.03 9.07
C GLU A 659 17.63 29.90 8.41
N PHE A 660 17.88 28.80 9.12
CA PHE A 660 18.56 27.61 8.61
C PHE A 660 17.81 26.98 7.43
N VAL A 661 16.51 26.74 7.58
CA VAL A 661 15.66 26.16 6.52
C VAL A 661 15.67 27.04 5.28
N ASN A 662 15.73 28.36 5.42
CA ASN A 662 15.76 29.30 4.30
C ASN A 662 17.08 29.28 3.49
N GLU A 663 18.14 28.62 3.98
CA GLU A 663 19.39 28.41 3.21
C GLU A 663 19.25 27.32 2.13
N PHE A 664 18.19 26.51 2.18
CA PHE A 664 17.90 25.49 1.18
C PHE A 664 17.17 26.11 -0.05
N PRO A 665 17.34 25.52 -1.25
CA PRO A 665 16.64 26.01 -2.44
C PRO A 665 15.13 25.85 -2.32
N GLU A 666 14.38 26.73 -2.96
CA GLU A 666 12.91 26.65 -3.03
C GLU A 666 12.44 25.40 -3.75
N GLU A 667 13.12 25.03 -4.83
CA GLU A 667 12.90 23.83 -5.65
C GLU A 667 14.26 23.26 -6.04
N LEU A 668 14.35 21.95 -6.24
CA LEU A 668 15.53 21.30 -6.80
C LEU A 668 15.58 21.55 -8.32
N GLU A 669 16.78 21.48 -8.90
CA GLU A 669 16.95 21.52 -10.36
C GLU A 669 16.53 20.17 -10.96
N GLU A 670 16.08 20.16 -12.22
CA GLU A 670 15.61 18.94 -12.90
C GLU A 670 16.65 17.80 -12.84
N ASP A 671 17.91 18.12 -13.01
CA ASP A 671 19.02 17.16 -12.92
C ASP A 671 19.17 16.53 -11.53
N ASP A 672 18.75 17.18 -10.44
CA ASP A 672 18.85 16.65 -9.08
C ASP A 672 17.88 15.47 -8.84
N TYR A 673 16.75 15.42 -9.58
CA TYR A 673 15.77 14.32 -9.48
C TYR A 673 16.20 13.05 -10.24
N TYR A 674 17.03 13.19 -11.28
CA TYR A 674 17.46 12.07 -12.12
C TYR A 674 18.86 11.55 -11.80
N ASN A 675 19.60 12.24 -10.93
CA ASN A 675 20.94 11.79 -10.55
C ASN A 675 20.87 10.61 -9.57
N ASP A 676 21.68 9.59 -9.79
CA ASP A 676 21.91 8.55 -8.79
C ASP A 676 22.61 9.11 -7.56
N THR A 677 21.88 9.29 -6.49
CA THR A 677 22.36 9.83 -5.22
C THR A 677 22.85 8.78 -4.24
N SER A 678 22.71 7.48 -4.56
CA SER A 678 23.02 6.35 -3.68
C SER A 678 24.43 6.37 -3.09
N ALA A 679 25.40 6.99 -3.78
CA ALA A 679 26.77 7.10 -3.36
C ALA A 679 27.12 8.40 -2.59
N TYR A 680 26.21 9.35 -2.43
CA TYR A 680 26.51 10.70 -1.92
C TYR A 680 27.11 10.67 -0.52
N TRP A 681 26.57 9.86 0.40
CA TRP A 681 27.08 9.74 1.77
C TRP A 681 28.48 9.13 1.81
N ARG A 682 28.73 8.07 1.01
CA ARG A 682 30.08 7.47 0.90
C ARG A 682 31.13 8.40 0.30
N GLN A 683 30.70 9.27 -0.59
CA GLN A 683 31.57 10.26 -1.24
C GLN A 683 31.74 11.53 -0.39
N GLY A 684 30.95 11.71 0.66
CA GLY A 684 30.94 12.90 1.50
C GLY A 684 30.33 14.12 0.81
N LEU A 685 29.45 13.91 -0.18
CA LEU A 685 28.65 14.94 -0.84
C LEU A 685 27.44 15.29 0.01
N SER A 686 26.90 14.33 0.77
CA SER A 686 25.89 14.53 1.81
C SER A 686 26.49 14.22 3.18
N LEU A 687 25.99 14.88 4.23
CA LEU A 687 26.46 14.71 5.61
C LEU A 687 25.56 13.77 6.40
N GLY A 688 24.28 14.07 6.48
CA GLY A 688 23.30 13.29 7.22
C GLY A 688 22.29 12.61 6.27
N ASP A 689 21.48 11.71 6.82
CA ASP A 689 20.36 11.11 6.13
C ASP A 689 19.13 11.10 7.04
N ARG A 690 17.95 11.44 6.49
CA ARG A 690 16.66 11.26 7.18
C ARG A 690 16.40 9.77 7.27
N PHE A 691 16.21 9.26 8.45
CA PHE A 691 16.25 7.83 8.69
C PHE A 691 15.04 7.32 9.49
N TYR A 692 14.37 6.32 8.93
CA TYR A 692 13.28 5.60 9.57
C TYR A 692 13.81 4.28 10.13
N LEU A 693 13.87 4.17 11.45
CA LEU A 693 14.40 3.01 12.15
C LEU A 693 13.24 2.14 12.65
N ASN A 694 12.89 1.11 11.89
CA ASN A 694 11.82 0.15 12.21
C ASN A 694 12.38 -1.14 12.81
N GLY A 695 13.67 -1.44 12.57
CA GLY A 695 14.31 -2.66 13.02
C GLY A 695 15.84 -2.60 13.04
N PHE A 696 16.46 -3.67 13.49
CA PHE A 696 17.92 -3.80 13.47
C PHE A 696 18.49 -3.84 12.05
N SER A 697 17.73 -4.41 11.09
CA SER A 697 18.11 -4.47 9.68
C SER A 697 18.34 -3.09 9.11
N ASP A 698 17.44 -2.14 9.38
CA ASP A 698 17.53 -0.78 8.84
C ASP A 698 18.83 -0.11 9.26
N TYR A 699 19.15 -0.18 10.56
CA TYR A 699 20.43 0.34 11.05
C TYR A 699 21.63 -0.35 10.40
N ASN A 700 21.54 -1.65 10.14
CA ASN A 700 22.61 -2.43 9.53
C ASN A 700 22.84 -2.03 8.06
N TYR A 701 21.75 -1.86 7.30
CA TYR A 701 21.79 -1.39 5.91
C TYR A 701 22.31 0.05 5.83
N GLU A 702 21.82 0.91 6.69
CA GLU A 702 22.24 2.30 6.73
C GLU A 702 23.74 2.43 7.02
N LYS A 703 24.20 1.80 8.10
CA LYS A 703 25.61 1.85 8.50
C LYS A 703 26.56 1.22 7.47
N LYS A 704 26.25 0.01 6.98
CA LYS A 704 27.15 -0.78 6.13
C LYS A 704 26.90 -0.56 4.65
N GLY A 705 25.65 -0.36 4.28
CA GLY A 705 25.20 -0.09 2.91
C GLY A 705 25.39 1.38 2.55
N THR A 706 24.55 2.27 3.07
CA THR A 706 24.52 3.69 2.69
C THR A 706 25.84 4.40 3.03
N PHE A 707 26.27 4.38 4.30
CA PHE A 707 27.47 5.11 4.73
C PHE A 707 28.78 4.31 4.54
N GLY A 708 28.76 3.01 4.80
CA GLY A 708 29.97 2.16 4.76
C GLY A 708 31.00 2.46 5.86
N GLU A 709 30.60 3.16 6.91
CA GLU A 709 31.40 3.53 8.06
C GLU A 709 30.55 3.65 9.32
N ASP A 710 31.17 3.89 10.48
CA ASP A 710 30.42 4.08 11.73
C ASP A 710 29.58 5.35 11.69
N ILE A 711 28.31 5.23 12.09
CA ILE A 711 27.33 6.30 12.14
C ILE A 711 26.89 6.59 13.58
N THR A 712 26.30 7.76 13.80
CA THR A 712 25.58 8.13 15.01
C THR A 712 24.18 8.59 14.62
N THR A 713 23.16 8.09 15.32
CA THR A 713 21.77 8.54 15.22
C THR A 713 21.64 9.88 15.97
N VAL A 714 22.04 10.95 15.31
CA VAL A 714 22.26 12.27 15.93
C VAL A 714 20.99 13.12 15.98
N GLY A 715 19.96 12.75 15.20
CA GLY A 715 18.71 13.49 15.06
C GLY A 715 18.82 14.74 14.17
N PHE A 716 17.69 15.39 13.92
CA PHE A 716 17.68 16.70 13.26
C PHE A 716 18.38 17.73 14.14
N PRO A 717 19.20 18.63 13.60
CA PRO A 717 19.89 19.63 14.42
C PRO A 717 18.89 20.57 15.11
N SER A 718 19.01 20.68 16.42
CA SER A 718 18.09 21.47 17.24
C SER A 718 18.80 22.21 18.35
N ASP A 719 18.51 23.49 18.49
CA ASP A 719 19.03 24.33 19.58
C ASP A 719 18.23 24.13 20.90
N ASN A 720 17.17 23.34 20.86
CA ASN A 720 16.21 23.19 21.95
C ASN A 720 16.17 21.78 22.56
N GLY A 721 16.81 20.79 21.96
CA GLY A 721 16.79 19.43 22.49
C GLY A 721 17.09 18.34 21.46
N SER A 722 16.44 17.18 21.57
CA SER A 722 16.60 16.05 20.65
C SER A 722 15.89 16.31 19.32
N GLY A 723 16.48 15.87 18.24
CA GLY A 723 15.89 15.85 16.91
C GLY A 723 15.50 14.44 16.45
N SER A 724 15.17 13.55 17.39
CA SER A 724 14.68 12.19 17.10
C SER A 724 13.33 11.98 17.81
N ALA A 725 12.41 11.26 17.17
CA ALA A 725 11.08 11.06 17.71
C ALA A 725 10.59 9.60 17.58
N LEU A 726 9.82 9.15 18.59
CA LEU A 726 9.09 7.89 18.58
C LEU A 726 7.73 8.10 17.89
N TYR A 727 7.39 7.25 16.94
CA TYR A 727 6.08 7.27 16.27
C TYR A 727 5.35 5.96 16.55
N PRO A 728 4.15 6.00 17.15
CA PRO A 728 3.34 4.80 17.35
C PRO A 728 2.71 4.33 16.03
N ASN A 729 2.82 3.02 15.71
CA ASN A 729 2.16 2.43 14.53
C ASN A 729 0.67 2.23 14.75
N LEU A 730 0.28 1.75 15.95
CA LEU A 730 -1.10 1.53 16.33
C LEU A 730 -1.36 2.20 17.65
N GLN A 731 -2.46 2.93 17.74
CA GLN A 731 -2.91 3.56 18.98
C GLN A 731 -4.36 3.18 19.26
N LEU A 732 -4.60 2.46 20.33
CA LEU A 732 -5.94 2.10 20.79
C LEU A 732 -6.26 2.83 22.09
N THR A 733 -7.45 3.40 22.21
CA THR A 733 -7.93 4.02 23.46
C THR A 733 -9.32 3.55 23.83
N MET A 734 -9.65 3.68 25.10
CA MET A 734 -10.97 3.37 25.65
C MET A 734 -11.71 4.66 25.98
N SER A 735 -12.96 4.76 25.52
CA SER A 735 -13.82 5.87 25.91
C SER A 735 -14.13 5.86 27.40
N SER A 736 -13.98 7.00 28.07
CA SER A 736 -14.35 7.15 29.50
C SER A 736 -15.86 6.92 29.72
N SER A 737 -16.69 7.11 28.69
CA SER A 737 -18.14 6.93 28.71
C SER A 737 -18.59 5.46 28.55
N SER A 738 -17.69 4.56 28.11
CA SER A 738 -18.00 3.14 27.89
C SER A 738 -18.62 2.47 29.11
N LYS A 739 -19.62 1.60 28.87
CA LYS A 739 -20.29 0.80 29.91
C LYS A 739 -19.79 -0.64 29.94
N VAL A 740 -18.87 -0.98 29.01
CA VAL A 740 -18.32 -2.33 28.80
C VAL A 740 -16.80 -2.37 28.97
N LYS A 741 -16.28 -1.49 29.80
CA LYS A 741 -14.82 -1.28 30.00
C LYS A 741 -14.02 -2.56 30.25
N ASP A 742 -14.59 -3.52 31.01
CA ASP A 742 -13.91 -4.81 31.25
C ASP A 742 -13.72 -5.59 29.93
N GLY A 743 -14.71 -5.54 29.05
CA GLY A 743 -14.61 -6.17 27.72
C GLY A 743 -13.64 -5.42 26.78
N CYS A 744 -13.66 -4.08 26.84
CA CYS A 744 -12.70 -3.26 26.09
C CYS A 744 -11.26 -3.61 26.50
N TRP A 745 -11.00 -3.66 27.83
CA TRP A 745 -9.66 -4.05 28.30
C TRP A 745 -9.28 -5.48 27.90
N GLU A 746 -10.22 -6.45 27.99
CA GLU A 746 -9.97 -7.83 27.58
C GLU A 746 -9.53 -7.97 26.13
N PHE A 747 -10.05 -7.10 25.23
CA PHE A 747 -9.58 -7.02 23.85
C PHE A 747 -8.26 -6.26 23.72
N MET A 748 -8.19 -5.02 24.24
CA MET A 748 -7.06 -4.13 24.00
C MET A 748 -5.75 -4.66 24.61
N ARG A 749 -5.81 -5.33 25.78
CA ARG A 749 -4.63 -5.89 26.44
C ARG A 749 -3.89 -6.92 25.61
N TYR A 750 -4.60 -7.59 24.69
CA TYR A 750 -4.02 -8.63 23.83
C TYR A 750 -2.85 -8.10 23.00
N PHE A 751 -2.93 -6.87 22.54
CA PHE A 751 -1.89 -6.23 21.73
C PHE A 751 -0.55 -6.05 22.47
N LEU A 752 -0.56 -6.15 23.80
CA LEU A 752 0.65 -6.10 24.63
C LEU A 752 1.16 -7.50 25.05
N THR A 753 0.45 -8.57 24.72
CA THR A 753 0.88 -9.95 25.04
C THR A 753 1.98 -10.43 24.11
N ASP A 754 2.83 -11.36 24.60
CA ASP A 754 3.86 -11.96 23.75
C ASP A 754 3.27 -12.66 22.50
N ASP A 755 2.00 -13.09 22.53
CA ASP A 755 1.33 -13.71 21.39
C ASP A 755 1.09 -12.73 20.25
N PHE A 756 0.73 -11.47 20.54
CA PHE A 756 0.64 -10.43 19.51
C PHE A 756 2.01 -9.85 19.16
N GLN A 757 2.83 -9.57 20.17
CA GLN A 757 4.14 -8.93 19.99
C GLN A 757 5.06 -9.72 19.04
N LYS A 758 4.93 -11.05 18.95
CA LYS A 758 5.69 -11.89 18.01
C LYS A 758 5.27 -11.75 16.54
N THR A 759 4.09 -11.18 16.28
CA THR A 759 3.58 -10.94 14.91
C THR A 759 3.98 -9.58 14.35
N ILE A 760 4.68 -8.76 15.15
CA ILE A 760 5.20 -7.46 14.71
C ILE A 760 6.50 -7.72 13.97
N ASP A 761 6.54 -7.38 12.71
CA ASP A 761 7.64 -7.61 11.77
C ASP A 761 8.10 -6.34 11.03
N ASP A 762 7.27 -5.28 11.06
CA ASP A 762 7.44 -4.03 10.33
C ASP A 762 7.85 -2.83 11.23
N SER A 763 8.05 -3.07 12.53
CA SER A 763 8.30 -2.01 13.52
C SER A 763 8.88 -2.56 14.82
N TRP A 764 9.26 -1.69 15.76
CA TRP A 764 9.75 -2.10 17.07
C TRP A 764 8.61 -2.55 17.98
N PRO A 765 8.59 -3.83 18.44
CA PRO A 765 7.69 -4.26 19.50
C PRO A 765 8.07 -3.62 20.84
N VAL A 766 7.09 -3.33 21.70
CA VAL A 766 7.38 -2.79 23.05
C VAL A 766 7.83 -3.87 24.04
N SER A 767 7.71 -5.16 23.69
CA SER A 767 8.14 -6.30 24.52
C SER A 767 9.64 -6.53 24.43
N MET A 768 10.35 -6.50 25.59
CA MET A 768 11.78 -6.83 25.63
C MET A 768 12.09 -8.29 25.25
N ASN A 769 11.12 -9.21 25.43
CA ASN A 769 11.32 -10.59 24.98
C ASN A 769 11.47 -10.67 23.46
N MET A 770 10.71 -9.83 22.73
CA MET A 770 10.81 -9.74 21.27
C MET A 770 12.04 -8.97 20.84
N ILE A 771 12.40 -7.87 21.49
CA ILE A 771 13.67 -7.15 21.24
C ILE A 771 14.87 -8.10 21.42
N ASP A 772 14.88 -8.93 22.47
CA ASP A 772 15.95 -9.92 22.68
C ASP A 772 16.01 -10.95 21.55
N LYS A 773 14.84 -11.38 21.02
CA LYS A 773 14.76 -12.28 19.87
C LYS A 773 15.29 -11.61 18.60
N LEU A 774 14.78 -10.43 18.25
CA LEU A 774 15.22 -9.66 17.07
C LEU A 774 16.73 -9.38 17.13
N SER A 775 17.28 -9.04 18.32
CA SER A 775 18.71 -8.89 18.56
C SER A 775 19.51 -10.15 18.28
N ALA A 776 18.95 -11.32 18.63
CA ALA A 776 19.62 -12.60 18.40
C ALA A 776 19.57 -12.98 16.91
N ASP A 777 18.50 -12.62 16.21
CA ASP A 777 18.32 -12.89 14.79
C ASP A 777 19.19 -11.96 13.92
N ALA A 778 19.29 -10.68 14.24
CA ALA A 778 20.16 -9.70 13.55
C ALA A 778 21.66 -10.08 13.58
N LYS A 779 22.07 -10.99 14.46
CA LYS A 779 23.45 -11.53 14.54
C LYS A 779 23.68 -12.76 13.68
N LYS A 780 22.69 -13.19 12.90
CA LYS A 780 22.77 -14.34 12.02
C LYS A 780 22.73 -13.89 10.57
N LYS A 781 23.30 -14.72 9.69
CA LYS A 781 23.04 -14.56 8.25
C LYS A 781 21.58 -14.91 7.97
N PRO A 782 20.93 -14.26 7.01
CA PRO A 782 19.63 -14.69 6.58
C PRO A 782 19.70 -16.10 5.96
N THR A 783 18.60 -16.84 6.11
CA THR A 783 18.47 -18.22 5.59
C THR A 783 17.20 -18.31 4.75
N TYR A 784 17.21 -19.21 3.78
CA TYR A 784 16.02 -19.68 3.10
C TYR A 784 15.97 -21.20 3.14
N VAL A 785 14.79 -21.75 2.98
CA VAL A 785 14.65 -23.22 2.90
C VAL A 785 14.79 -23.63 1.45
N ASP A 786 15.75 -24.51 1.14
CA ASP A 786 15.96 -25.02 -0.21
C ASP A 786 14.88 -26.05 -0.61
N GLU A 787 14.85 -26.44 -1.87
CA GLU A 787 13.94 -27.45 -2.45
C GLU A 787 13.93 -28.83 -1.72
N ASN A 788 14.91 -29.06 -0.86
CA ASN A 788 15.03 -30.29 -0.07
C ASN A 788 14.60 -30.10 1.39
N GLY A 789 14.01 -28.94 1.74
CA GLY A 789 13.62 -28.61 3.12
C GLY A 789 14.81 -28.31 4.03
N LYS A 790 15.97 -27.90 3.46
CA LYS A 790 17.19 -27.59 4.21
C LYS A 790 17.37 -26.09 4.29
N GLU A 791 17.55 -25.57 5.51
CA GLU A 791 18.02 -24.20 5.72
C GLU A 791 19.38 -23.95 5.06
N VAL A 792 19.46 -22.92 4.21
CA VAL A 792 20.66 -22.49 3.52
C VAL A 792 20.90 -21.01 3.84
N GLU A 793 22.10 -20.69 4.33
CA GLU A 793 22.54 -19.32 4.55
C GLU A 793 22.87 -18.64 3.22
N TYR A 794 22.50 -17.36 3.07
CA TYR A 794 22.91 -16.53 1.95
C TYR A 794 23.55 -15.22 2.44
N ASP A 795 24.29 -14.55 1.55
CA ASP A 795 24.87 -13.24 1.82
C ASP A 795 23.82 -12.16 1.51
N ASP A 796 23.49 -11.38 2.51
CA ASP A 796 22.64 -10.21 2.36
C ASP A 796 23.39 -9.09 1.64
N THR A 797 22.74 -8.36 0.76
CA THR A 797 23.39 -7.43 -0.15
C THR A 797 22.68 -6.08 -0.27
N TRP A 798 23.46 -5.04 -0.48
CA TRP A 798 23.02 -3.68 -0.77
C TRP A 798 23.67 -3.20 -2.06
N TYR A 799 23.06 -2.33 -2.81
CA TYR A 799 23.60 -1.83 -4.07
C TYR A 799 23.83 -0.32 -4.02
N ILE A 800 25.00 0.12 -4.48
CA ILE A 800 25.33 1.54 -4.73
C ILE A 800 25.67 1.64 -6.21
N GLY A 801 24.75 2.18 -7.02
CA GLY A 801 24.83 2.04 -8.47
C GLY A 801 24.94 0.56 -8.87
N GLU A 802 25.97 0.20 -9.65
CA GLU A 802 26.25 -1.19 -10.03
C GLU A 802 27.09 -1.97 -9.01
N THR A 803 27.48 -1.36 -7.88
CA THR A 803 28.39 -1.98 -6.91
C THR A 803 27.59 -2.73 -5.84
N GLU A 804 27.77 -4.06 -5.80
CA GLU A 804 27.22 -4.93 -4.76
C GLU A 804 28.05 -4.82 -3.47
N ILE A 805 27.37 -4.63 -2.35
CA ILE A 805 27.95 -4.52 -1.00
C ILE A 805 27.35 -5.61 -0.12
N ILE A 806 28.20 -6.49 0.40
CA ILE A 806 27.75 -7.55 1.33
C ILE A 806 27.46 -6.92 2.69
N ILE A 807 26.25 -7.12 3.19
CA ILE A 807 25.80 -6.70 4.51
C ILE A 807 26.05 -7.83 5.52
N ASN A 808 27.08 -7.68 6.32
CA ASN A 808 27.39 -8.67 7.36
C ASN A 808 26.40 -8.57 8.54
N PRO A 809 26.10 -9.67 9.23
CA PRO A 809 25.32 -9.65 10.47
C PRO A 809 25.86 -8.64 11.50
N MET A 810 24.98 -8.16 12.36
CA MET A 810 25.34 -7.19 13.40
C MET A 810 26.17 -7.83 14.51
N THR A 811 27.03 -7.00 15.10
CA THR A 811 27.81 -7.32 16.30
C THR A 811 27.04 -6.97 17.58
N ASP A 812 27.47 -7.52 18.73
CA ASP A 812 26.88 -7.14 20.02
C ASP A 812 27.04 -5.64 20.33
N ASP A 813 28.11 -4.99 19.86
CA ASP A 813 28.33 -3.56 20.04
C ASP A 813 27.32 -2.73 19.21
N GLU A 814 27.07 -3.11 17.96
CA GLU A 814 26.08 -2.46 17.07
C GLU A 814 24.65 -2.63 17.61
N ILE A 815 24.28 -3.84 18.08
CA ILE A 815 22.99 -4.06 18.76
C ILE A 815 22.83 -3.13 19.98
N ASN A 816 23.89 -3.01 20.80
CA ASN A 816 23.85 -2.15 21.98
C ASN A 816 23.78 -0.65 21.60
N GLU A 817 24.41 -0.22 20.51
CA GLU A 817 24.28 1.14 19.98
C GLU A 817 22.80 1.45 19.70
N VAL A 818 22.09 0.58 18.96
CA VAL A 818 20.66 0.75 18.66
C VAL A 818 19.82 0.77 19.92
N ILE A 819 19.98 -0.21 20.82
CA ILE A 819 19.18 -0.29 22.06
C ILE A 819 19.43 0.93 22.95
N ASN A 820 20.67 1.41 23.07
CA ASN A 820 21.00 2.62 23.83
C ASN A 820 20.34 3.86 23.22
N PHE A 821 20.34 3.95 21.89
CA PHE A 821 19.68 5.04 21.19
C PHE A 821 18.17 5.02 21.45
N LEU A 822 17.48 3.88 21.24
CA LEU A 822 16.04 3.75 21.53
C LEU A 822 15.68 4.17 22.96
N ASN A 823 16.53 3.87 23.94
CA ASN A 823 16.34 4.26 25.34
C ASN A 823 16.74 5.71 25.65
N SER A 824 17.23 6.46 24.67
CA SER A 824 17.60 7.88 24.84
C SER A 824 16.52 8.85 24.33
N ILE A 825 15.48 8.36 23.62
CA ILE A 825 14.48 9.19 22.97
C ILE A 825 13.33 9.45 23.94
N ASP A 826 13.13 10.69 24.31
CA ASP A 826 12.03 11.14 25.19
C ASP A 826 10.84 11.72 24.42
N GLN A 827 11.04 12.04 23.13
CA GLN A 827 10.08 12.75 22.31
C GLN A 827 9.19 11.78 21.56
N VAL A 828 7.89 12.00 21.62
CA VAL A 828 6.91 11.35 20.73
C VAL A 828 6.60 12.32 19.60
N GLY A 829 6.69 11.84 18.37
CA GLY A 829 6.32 12.60 17.18
C GLY A 829 4.85 12.99 17.26
N ASN A 830 4.57 14.23 16.99
CA ASN A 830 3.20 14.76 17.02
C ASN A 830 2.94 15.53 15.73
N ALA A 831 2.08 14.98 14.91
CA ALA A 831 1.54 15.63 13.72
C ALA A 831 0.24 16.37 14.09
N ASN A 832 0.31 17.43 14.89
CA ASN A 832 -0.85 18.32 15.06
C ASN A 832 -1.03 19.14 13.79
N GLU A 833 -1.86 18.63 12.87
CA GLU A 833 -2.08 19.21 11.53
C GLU A 833 -2.44 20.69 11.59
N GLU A 834 -3.27 21.12 12.53
CA GLU A 834 -3.67 22.53 12.65
C GLU A 834 -2.51 23.43 13.06
N VAL A 835 -1.64 22.96 13.98
CA VAL A 835 -0.40 23.69 14.34
C VAL A 835 0.52 23.77 13.14
N THR A 836 0.73 22.67 12.46
CA THR A 836 1.57 22.57 11.25
C THR A 836 1.06 23.50 10.16
N ASN A 837 -0.26 23.51 9.88
CA ASN A 837 -0.89 24.39 8.91
C ASN A 837 -0.67 25.88 9.27
N ILE A 838 -0.84 26.25 10.54
CA ILE A 838 -0.56 27.62 11.02
C ILE A 838 0.90 28.02 10.74
N ILE A 839 1.83 27.12 11.00
CA ILE A 839 3.26 27.37 10.81
C ILE A 839 3.57 27.55 9.31
N TYR A 840 3.09 26.67 8.44
CA TYR A 840 3.32 26.76 6.99
C TYR A 840 2.69 28.03 6.38
N GLU A 841 1.46 28.35 6.78
CA GLU A 841 0.80 29.58 6.31
C GLU A 841 1.63 30.85 6.57
N GLU A 842 2.14 31.00 7.78
CA GLU A 842 2.88 32.20 8.18
C GLU A 842 4.33 32.17 7.71
N ALA A 843 5.02 31.02 7.75
CA ALA A 843 6.40 30.87 7.31
C ALA A 843 6.57 31.19 5.83
N SER A 844 5.54 30.96 5.00
CA SER A 844 5.55 31.32 3.59
C SER A 844 5.85 32.80 3.32
N ALA A 845 5.45 33.71 4.24
CA ALA A 845 5.73 35.15 4.14
C ALA A 845 7.21 35.48 4.41
N TYR A 846 7.91 34.69 5.22
CA TYR A 846 9.36 34.79 5.42
C TYR A 846 10.10 34.22 4.23
N PHE A 847 9.79 33.02 3.81
CA PHE A 847 10.46 32.36 2.69
C PHE A 847 10.31 33.11 1.35
N SER A 848 9.19 33.81 1.16
CA SER A 848 9.01 34.71 0.01
C SER A 848 9.62 36.11 0.19
N GLY A 849 10.31 36.38 1.33
CA GLY A 849 10.97 37.64 1.62
C GLY A 849 10.05 38.84 1.93
N GLN A 850 8.76 38.55 2.29
CA GLN A 850 7.77 39.59 2.61
C GLN A 850 7.88 40.09 4.06
N LYS A 851 8.34 39.22 4.99
CA LYS A 851 8.55 39.51 6.42
C LYS A 851 9.89 38.99 6.90
N THR A 852 10.32 39.41 8.09
CA THR A 852 11.51 38.82 8.74
C THR A 852 11.14 37.54 9.49
N ALA A 853 12.13 36.73 9.84
CA ALA A 853 11.92 35.53 10.63
C ALA A 853 11.29 35.83 12.00
N GLU A 854 11.73 36.91 12.65
CA GLU A 854 11.16 37.34 13.95
C GLU A 854 9.70 37.78 13.83
N GLU A 855 9.35 38.51 12.75
CA GLU A 855 7.97 38.96 12.51
C GLU A 855 7.02 37.76 12.32
N VAL A 856 7.48 36.74 11.59
CA VAL A 856 6.72 35.51 11.35
C VAL A 856 6.63 34.64 12.61
N ALA A 857 7.72 34.47 13.32
CA ALA A 857 7.77 33.76 14.59
C ALA A 857 6.81 34.33 15.65
N ASP A 858 6.70 35.65 15.77
CA ASP A 858 5.74 36.33 16.66
C ASP A 858 4.28 36.09 16.25
N ILE A 859 4.00 35.98 14.94
CA ILE A 859 2.65 35.70 14.45
C ILE A 859 2.31 34.22 14.71
N ILE A 860 3.19 33.29 14.39
CA ILE A 860 3.03 31.86 14.68
C ILE A 860 2.80 31.67 16.17
N GLN A 861 3.66 32.24 17.02
CA GLN A 861 3.50 32.22 18.49
C GLN A 861 2.10 32.64 18.91
N SER A 862 1.60 33.74 18.35
CA SER A 862 0.29 34.28 18.72
C SER A 862 -0.86 33.38 18.27
N ARG A 863 -0.80 32.86 17.04
CA ARG A 863 -1.85 32.00 16.48
C ARG A 863 -1.88 30.64 17.16
N VAL A 864 -0.73 29.97 17.30
CA VAL A 864 -0.65 28.67 17.96
C VAL A 864 -1.02 28.77 19.43
N GLN A 865 -0.62 29.84 20.16
CA GLN A 865 -1.03 30.04 21.55
C GLN A 865 -2.54 30.18 21.69
N ILE A 866 -3.24 30.85 20.74
CA ILE A 866 -4.71 30.93 20.72
C ILE A 866 -5.28 29.53 20.54
N TYR A 867 -4.82 28.78 19.52
CA TYR A 867 -5.27 27.42 19.26
C TYR A 867 -5.10 26.50 20.48
N VAL A 868 -3.90 26.47 21.09
CA VAL A 868 -3.62 25.67 22.30
C VAL A 868 -4.59 26.02 23.44
N ASN A 869 -4.91 27.30 23.62
CA ASN A 869 -5.87 27.72 24.65
C ASN A 869 -7.34 27.38 24.31
N GLU A 870 -7.69 27.23 23.03
CA GLU A 870 -9.06 26.92 22.61
C GLU A 870 -9.36 25.43 22.70
N ILE A 871 -8.35 24.56 22.49
CA ILE A 871 -8.53 23.10 22.54
C ILE A 871 -8.34 22.49 23.94
N SER A 872 -7.84 23.26 24.92
CA SER A 872 -7.56 22.80 26.31
C SER A 872 -8.77 22.84 27.23
#